data_81ca04017660b5a3069bad2a2a09db12
#
_entry.id   81ca04017660b5a3069bad2a2a09db12
#
_cell.length_a   1.000
_cell.length_b   1.000
_cell.length_c   1.000
_cell.angle_alpha   90.00
_cell.angle_beta   90.00
_cell.angle_gamma   90.00
#
_symmetry.space_group_name_H-M   'P 1'
#
loop_
_entity.id
_entity.type
_entity.pdbx_description
1 polymer ?
#
loop_
_entity_poly.entity_id
_entity_poly.type
_entity_poly.pdbx_seq_one_letter_code
_entity_poly.pdbx_strand_id
1 'polypeptide(L)'
;MASNPVTDGTFVTDLPEDVLTIVLSHLQPRDYLAFCQISKTVYPEYRQASFYWRTQTSNTFRLPISPLLAADGPRWYWLYKRLKTQTQLYTWGQGLKGNLGPGRALRAPHRISAPPRLQPRVRPYPVQTFERTSSSWPTSTHVPDEVGVIADLQCGGWSTSILSSHGQLYTVGIIDALNGIPVGQATKEFTRLEYLTQSTSAVRQFSSGRRHVLALTDDGEIISWDRINAKGLKIFPRGGTDFGGYPTRVAAGWEQSSAYVPEAGIIFWEPLRNSQTDEMEDSVHIKEKIVPGTARRATDDGYMVVVKHIVLEDFLVWITSDSKIYACDMYVDNPEQAEPTSSPFEVPGFSTTVRELKDIQGQFQRFGVFTASGEVLAGDVDYLKRCAEAIKAQPDLLESRDWSAMTDLLASRPRDVPALQHTGVIGLAYGDYHYHALHANGKITSYGTESQRCGSLGLGDIQAGGRFRGLYRRNPVSRGDAYMCDIAYRRGRQVWFEPQRKDWLQWLEQRLQQLDVKVDGRTAQEILQGGSNEQAAFSEWIEQEGKHWDKGPAATPDRLVQKNSEAKQSAGDYSHLGAYFSIAIAAAGWHSGALVLVDEEQAHKDGSLWVAMKQHDDDDDDDDSKSRPMPGAFQNHHSNDEEYVWTRDGFPKVRLPNGVELPGEGEARPWRDGMPTMRDLGLE
;
A
#
# COMPACT_ATOMS: atom_id res chain seq x y z
N MET A 1 35.91 -7.50 -64.58
CA MET A 1 34.92 -6.94 -63.62
C MET A 1 34.74 -8.00 -62.55
N ALA A 2 35.39 -7.80 -61.42
CA ALA A 2 35.25 -8.72 -60.28
C ALA A 2 34.15 -8.16 -59.41
N SER A 3 33.07 -8.91 -59.25
CA SER A 3 31.98 -8.61 -58.30
C SER A 3 32.50 -8.87 -56.87
N ASN A 4 32.60 -7.81 -56.09
CA ASN A 4 32.82 -7.93 -54.63
C ASN A 4 31.68 -8.74 -54.03
N PRO A 5 31.99 -9.73 -53.17
CA PRO A 5 30.94 -10.38 -52.39
C PRO A 5 30.39 -9.37 -51.37
N VAL A 6 29.12 -9.07 -51.50
CA VAL A 6 28.34 -8.44 -50.42
C VAL A 6 28.42 -9.41 -49.24
N THR A 7 29.20 -9.07 -48.22
CA THR A 7 29.13 -9.75 -46.94
C THR A 7 27.75 -9.47 -46.37
N ASP A 8 26.88 -10.48 -46.34
CA ASP A 8 25.65 -10.47 -45.55
C ASP A 8 26.03 -10.25 -44.09
N GLY A 9 26.03 -8.99 -43.68
CA GLY A 9 26.20 -8.63 -42.29
C GLY A 9 24.95 -9.04 -41.55
N THR A 10 25.02 -10.07 -40.75
CA THR A 10 23.98 -10.40 -39.76
C THR A 10 23.84 -9.22 -38.80
N PHE A 11 22.74 -8.55 -38.89
CA PHE A 11 22.41 -7.45 -37.94
C PHE A 11 22.02 -8.06 -36.59
N VAL A 12 22.29 -7.34 -35.51
CA VAL A 12 21.87 -7.73 -34.13
C VAL A 12 20.37 -7.97 -34.06
N THR A 13 19.58 -7.27 -34.91
CA THR A 13 18.13 -7.43 -35.06
C THR A 13 17.71 -8.75 -35.71
N ASP A 14 18.62 -9.50 -36.29
CA ASP A 14 18.34 -10.80 -36.91
C ASP A 14 18.45 -11.98 -35.88
N LEU A 15 18.83 -11.64 -34.63
CA LEU A 15 18.83 -12.61 -33.54
C LEU A 15 17.41 -13.02 -33.17
N PRO A 16 17.17 -14.27 -32.77
CA PRO A 16 15.91 -14.68 -32.18
C PRO A 16 15.55 -13.77 -30.99
N GLU A 17 14.27 -13.48 -30.84
CA GLU A 17 13.77 -12.50 -29.83
C GLU A 17 14.17 -12.84 -28.40
N ASP A 18 14.19 -14.12 -28.05
CA ASP A 18 14.64 -14.61 -26.75
C ASP A 18 16.13 -14.35 -26.50
N VAL A 19 16.98 -14.57 -27.51
CA VAL A 19 18.43 -14.29 -27.45
C VAL A 19 18.65 -12.78 -27.35
N LEU A 20 17.96 -12.00 -28.17
CA LEU A 20 18.06 -10.54 -28.15
C LEU A 20 17.63 -9.98 -26.79
N THR A 21 16.55 -10.47 -26.21
CA THR A 21 16.07 -10.09 -24.88
C THR A 21 17.14 -10.33 -23.80
N ILE A 22 17.80 -11.48 -23.84
CA ILE A 22 18.88 -11.80 -22.89
C ILE A 22 20.04 -10.81 -23.07
N VAL A 23 20.53 -10.63 -24.30
CA VAL A 23 21.63 -9.70 -24.59
C VAL A 23 21.32 -8.28 -24.15
N LEU A 24 20.13 -7.78 -24.49
CA LEU A 24 19.70 -6.41 -24.15
C LEU A 24 19.59 -6.21 -22.65
N SER A 25 19.21 -7.22 -21.88
CA SER A 25 19.09 -7.12 -20.41
C SER A 25 20.42 -6.81 -19.72
N HIS A 26 21.56 -7.09 -20.36
CA HIS A 26 22.90 -6.80 -19.83
C HIS A 26 23.40 -5.39 -20.17
N LEU A 27 22.74 -4.67 -21.08
CA LEU A 27 23.13 -3.31 -21.43
C LEU A 27 22.82 -2.33 -20.30
N GLN A 28 23.69 -1.33 -20.14
CA GLN A 28 23.38 -0.20 -19.28
C GLN A 28 22.27 0.66 -19.91
N PRO A 29 21.44 1.39 -19.12
CA PRO A 29 20.32 2.17 -19.65
C PRO A 29 20.67 3.15 -20.78
N ARG A 30 21.86 3.75 -20.72
CA ARG A 30 22.34 4.65 -21.77
C ARG A 30 22.55 3.90 -23.10
N ASP A 31 23.20 2.74 -23.03
CA ASP A 31 23.54 1.94 -24.21
C ASP A 31 22.30 1.27 -24.78
N TYR A 32 21.38 0.83 -23.92
CA TYR A 32 20.08 0.32 -24.32
C TYR A 32 19.24 1.38 -25.07
N LEU A 33 19.16 2.60 -24.56
CA LEU A 33 18.46 3.69 -25.24
C LEU A 33 19.15 4.08 -26.56
N ALA A 34 20.48 4.02 -26.63
CA ALA A 34 21.22 4.20 -27.89
C ALA A 34 20.88 3.10 -28.92
N PHE A 35 20.83 1.85 -28.47
CA PHE A 35 20.37 0.72 -29.29
C PHE A 35 18.95 0.95 -29.83
N CYS A 36 18.01 1.36 -28.98
CA CYS A 36 16.64 1.66 -29.43
C CYS A 36 16.58 2.72 -30.53
N GLN A 37 17.57 3.61 -30.63
CA GLN A 37 17.61 4.70 -31.63
C GLN A 37 18.19 4.28 -32.98
N ILE A 38 18.72 3.06 -33.12
CA ILE A 38 19.35 2.58 -34.35
C ILE A 38 18.35 2.50 -35.50
N SER A 39 17.11 2.12 -35.23
CA SER A 39 16.09 1.90 -36.25
C SER A 39 14.72 2.40 -35.83
N LYS A 40 13.95 2.89 -36.82
CA LYS A 40 12.54 3.30 -36.62
C LYS A 40 11.63 2.14 -36.24
N THR A 41 12.00 0.90 -36.54
CA THR A 41 11.26 -0.31 -36.17
C THR A 41 11.60 -0.73 -34.73
N VAL A 42 12.85 -0.68 -34.34
CA VAL A 42 13.34 -1.05 -33.01
C VAL A 42 12.85 -0.06 -31.92
N TYR A 43 12.79 1.22 -32.27
CA TYR A 43 12.47 2.26 -31.31
C TYR A 43 11.12 2.09 -30.59
N PRO A 44 9.96 1.93 -31.30
CA PRO A 44 8.67 1.78 -30.63
C PRO A 44 8.55 0.46 -29.86
N GLU A 45 9.22 -0.61 -30.33
CA GLU A 45 9.10 -1.96 -29.79
C GLU A 45 9.88 -2.11 -28.48
N TYR A 46 11.14 -1.67 -28.44
CA TYR A 46 12.03 -1.92 -27.32
C TYR A 46 12.14 -0.77 -26.32
N ARG A 47 11.90 0.50 -26.72
CA ARG A 47 12.13 1.65 -25.85
C ARG A 47 11.46 1.55 -24.48
N GLN A 48 10.28 0.97 -24.40
CA GLN A 48 9.51 0.82 -23.18
C GLN A 48 9.26 -0.66 -22.82
N ALA A 49 10.12 -1.57 -23.28
CA ALA A 49 9.96 -2.99 -23.04
C ALA A 49 10.02 -3.34 -21.55
N SER A 50 9.01 -4.09 -21.07
CA SER A 50 8.85 -4.42 -19.65
C SER A 50 9.99 -5.26 -19.13
N PHE A 51 10.48 -6.24 -19.91
CA PHE A 51 11.56 -7.13 -19.49
C PHE A 51 12.82 -6.35 -19.12
N TYR A 52 13.19 -5.35 -19.94
CA TYR A 52 14.38 -4.56 -19.71
C TYR A 52 14.21 -3.63 -18.49
N TRP A 53 13.19 -2.77 -18.50
CA TRP A 53 13.05 -1.75 -17.47
C TRP A 53 12.69 -2.32 -16.10
N ARG A 54 11.94 -3.44 -16.05
CA ARG A 54 11.71 -4.18 -14.81
C ARG A 54 13.02 -4.71 -14.23
N THR A 55 13.83 -5.37 -15.04
CA THR A 55 15.13 -5.91 -14.62
C THR A 55 16.07 -4.79 -14.16
N GLN A 56 16.16 -3.70 -14.93
CA GLN A 56 17.00 -2.56 -14.55
C GLN A 56 16.50 -1.86 -13.29
N THR A 57 15.19 -1.75 -13.09
CA THR A 57 14.61 -1.18 -11.86
C THR A 57 14.97 -2.04 -10.65
N SER A 58 14.82 -3.35 -10.76
CA SER A 58 15.19 -4.27 -9.69
C SER A 58 16.68 -4.22 -9.37
N ASN A 59 17.53 -4.29 -10.41
CA ASN A 59 18.98 -4.36 -10.22
C ASN A 59 19.58 -3.03 -9.74
N THR A 60 19.09 -1.89 -10.27
CA THR A 60 19.65 -0.57 -9.94
C THR A 60 19.15 -0.07 -8.58
N PHE A 61 17.85 -0.26 -8.29
CA PHE A 61 17.22 0.32 -7.12
C PHE A 61 16.84 -0.70 -6.05
N ARG A 62 17.08 -2.01 -6.28
CA ARG A 62 16.69 -3.10 -5.39
C ARG A 62 15.19 -3.11 -5.04
N LEU A 63 14.37 -2.51 -5.88
CA LEU A 63 12.93 -2.41 -5.64
C LEU A 63 12.29 -3.80 -5.62
N PRO A 64 11.50 -4.13 -4.59
CA PRO A 64 10.69 -5.34 -4.60
C PRO A 64 9.72 -5.33 -5.79
N ILE A 65 9.77 -6.37 -6.62
CA ILE A 65 8.85 -6.49 -7.76
C ILE A 65 7.59 -7.20 -7.30
N SER A 66 6.46 -6.51 -7.34
CA SER A 66 5.17 -7.15 -7.15
C SER A 66 4.89 -8.11 -8.30
N PRO A 67 4.56 -9.39 -8.06
CA PRO A 67 4.19 -10.34 -9.10
C PRO A 67 2.97 -9.88 -9.91
N LEU A 68 2.13 -9.02 -9.32
CA LEU A 68 0.93 -8.46 -9.95
C LEU A 68 1.23 -7.40 -11.01
N LEU A 69 2.44 -6.84 -11.05
CA LEU A 69 2.86 -5.78 -11.98
C LEU A 69 3.89 -6.23 -13.02
N ALA A 70 4.25 -7.50 -13.04
CA ALA A 70 5.38 -7.98 -13.85
C ALA A 70 5.27 -7.64 -15.35
N ALA A 71 4.07 -7.57 -15.90
CA ALA A 71 3.81 -7.37 -17.33
C ALA A 71 3.60 -5.89 -17.76
N ASP A 72 3.62 -4.92 -16.83
CA ASP A 72 3.33 -3.52 -17.15
C ASP A 72 4.58 -2.77 -17.64
N GLY A 73 4.87 -2.87 -18.95
CA GLY A 73 6.10 -2.36 -19.56
C GLY A 73 6.29 -0.85 -19.52
N PRO A 74 5.34 -0.04 -20.00
CA PRO A 74 5.46 1.42 -20.00
C PRO A 74 5.65 1.99 -18.60
N ARG A 75 5.00 1.40 -17.61
CA ARG A 75 5.13 1.76 -16.22
C ARG A 75 6.57 1.61 -15.71
N TRP A 76 7.24 0.49 -16.01
CA TRP A 76 8.60 0.24 -15.55
C TRP A 76 9.59 1.26 -16.08
N TYR A 77 9.43 1.69 -17.34
CA TYR A 77 10.24 2.78 -17.92
C TYR A 77 10.08 4.08 -17.13
N TRP A 78 8.84 4.49 -16.84
CA TRP A 78 8.58 5.74 -16.12
C TRP A 78 8.97 5.66 -14.65
N LEU A 79 8.76 4.52 -14.01
CA LEU A 79 9.24 4.27 -12.65
C LEU A 79 10.77 4.40 -12.57
N TYR A 80 11.51 3.73 -13.46
CA TYR A 80 12.96 3.83 -13.51
C TYR A 80 13.43 5.28 -13.64
N LYS A 81 12.82 6.05 -14.54
CA LYS A 81 13.15 7.45 -14.78
C LYS A 81 12.92 8.34 -13.55
N ARG A 82 11.81 8.14 -12.84
CA ARG A 82 11.39 9.00 -11.71
C ARG A 82 12.00 8.58 -10.36
N LEU A 83 12.32 7.30 -10.16
CA LEU A 83 12.84 6.78 -8.90
C LEU A 83 14.06 7.51 -8.39
N LYS A 84 14.99 7.83 -9.26
CA LYS A 84 16.28 8.42 -8.88
C LYS A 84 16.15 9.82 -8.26
N THR A 85 15.15 10.60 -8.65
CA THR A 85 15.09 12.04 -8.33
C THR A 85 13.83 12.47 -7.63
N GLN A 86 12.79 11.63 -7.61
CA GLN A 86 11.45 12.01 -7.17
C GLN A 86 10.92 11.19 -6.00
N THR A 87 11.67 10.22 -5.49
CA THR A 87 11.23 9.41 -4.36
C THR A 87 11.24 10.21 -3.07
N GLN A 88 10.10 10.29 -2.39
CA GLN A 88 9.95 10.90 -1.07
C GLN A 88 9.27 9.94 -0.11
N LEU A 89 9.69 10.00 1.16
CA LEU A 89 9.03 9.27 2.25
C LEU A 89 7.96 10.15 2.89
N TYR A 90 6.77 9.58 3.08
CA TYR A 90 5.68 10.15 3.84
C TYR A 90 5.35 9.25 5.02
N THR A 91 5.11 9.82 6.19
CA THR A 91 4.68 9.08 7.38
C THR A 91 3.55 9.81 8.09
N TRP A 92 2.65 9.05 8.76
CA TRP A 92 1.52 9.58 9.52
C TRP A 92 1.09 8.61 10.62
N GLY A 93 0.21 9.08 11.51
CA GLY A 93 -0.23 8.34 12.68
C GLY A 93 0.44 8.81 13.96
N GLN A 94 0.61 7.92 14.94
CA GLN A 94 1.24 8.22 16.21
C GLN A 94 2.75 8.28 16.09
N GLY A 95 3.36 9.36 16.60
CA GLY A 95 4.80 9.60 16.55
C GLY A 95 5.49 9.72 17.92
N LEU A 96 4.82 9.34 19.02
CA LEU A 96 5.34 9.52 20.38
C LEU A 96 6.66 8.80 20.66
N LYS A 97 7.00 7.80 19.88
CA LYS A 97 8.25 7.05 19.97
C LYS A 97 9.29 7.47 18.91
N GLY A 98 9.06 8.58 18.21
CA GLY A 98 9.95 9.06 17.14
C GLY A 98 9.77 8.31 15.79
N ASN A 99 8.90 7.31 15.73
CA ASN A 99 8.71 6.40 14.60
C ASN A 99 8.22 7.08 13.30
N LEU A 100 7.72 8.32 13.36
CA LEU A 100 7.40 9.09 12.16
C LEU A 100 8.62 9.76 11.52
N GLY A 101 9.74 9.82 12.24
CA GLY A 101 10.90 10.62 11.84
C GLY A 101 10.63 12.14 11.82
N PRO A 102 11.62 12.96 11.45
CA PRO A 102 11.46 14.41 11.39
C PRO A 102 10.61 14.81 10.18
N GLY A 103 9.65 15.71 10.38
CA GLY A 103 8.90 16.32 9.30
C GLY A 103 9.76 17.25 8.46
N ARG A 104 9.58 17.23 7.15
CA ARG A 104 10.21 18.18 6.23
C ARG A 104 9.29 19.40 6.08
N ALA A 105 9.79 20.59 6.40
CA ALA A 105 9.04 21.81 6.16
C ALA A 105 8.95 22.05 4.66
N LEU A 106 7.71 22.17 4.15
CA LEU A 106 7.48 22.61 2.78
C LEU A 106 7.97 24.04 2.65
N ARG A 107 8.82 24.32 1.66
CA ARG A 107 9.19 25.70 1.34
C ARG A 107 7.91 26.44 0.94
N ALA A 108 7.58 27.51 1.66
CA ALA A 108 6.58 28.44 1.16
C ALA A 108 7.04 28.93 -0.23
N PRO A 109 6.16 28.96 -1.24
CA PRO A 109 6.53 29.51 -2.52
C PRO A 109 7.02 30.94 -2.29
N HIS A 110 8.29 31.19 -2.59
CA HIS A 110 8.81 32.56 -2.53
C HIS A 110 7.96 33.40 -3.48
N ARG A 111 7.28 34.40 -2.97
CA ARG A 111 6.72 35.48 -3.79
C ARG A 111 7.88 36.01 -4.61
N ILE A 112 7.91 35.69 -5.91
CA ILE A 112 8.87 36.22 -6.85
C ILE A 112 8.48 37.70 -7.07
N SER A 113 9.01 38.54 -6.19
CA SER A 113 8.95 40.00 -6.37
C SER A 113 10.37 40.53 -6.58
N ALA A 114 11.01 40.10 -7.65
CA ALA A 114 12.17 40.81 -8.23
C ALA A 114 12.49 40.26 -9.62
N PRO A 115 12.81 41.13 -10.60
CA PRO A 115 13.23 40.70 -11.93
C PRO A 115 14.59 39.99 -11.88
N PRO A 116 14.87 39.07 -12.81
CA PRO A 116 16.07 38.27 -12.81
C PRO A 116 17.30 39.13 -13.21
N ARG A 117 17.97 39.66 -12.23
CA ARG A 117 19.32 40.21 -12.45
C ARG A 117 20.28 39.38 -11.59
N LEU A 118 21.12 38.59 -12.31
CA LEU A 118 22.37 37.98 -11.79
C LEU A 118 22.25 37.31 -10.42
N GLN A 119 21.70 36.08 -10.42
CA GLN A 119 21.73 35.26 -9.20
C GLN A 119 23.14 34.70 -8.98
N PRO A 120 23.80 34.96 -7.83
CA PRO A 120 24.94 34.20 -7.41
C PRO A 120 24.46 32.74 -7.18
N ARG A 121 25.34 31.77 -7.48
CA ARG A 121 25.10 30.35 -7.20
C ARG A 121 24.53 30.16 -5.79
N VAL A 122 23.23 29.89 -5.72
CA VAL A 122 22.52 29.68 -4.45
C VAL A 122 23.05 28.38 -3.87
N ARG A 123 23.75 28.46 -2.73
CA ARG A 123 24.02 27.29 -1.90
C ARG A 123 22.67 26.69 -1.51
N PRO A 124 22.49 25.37 -1.60
CA PRO A 124 21.25 24.75 -1.12
C PRO A 124 21.06 25.16 0.33
N TYR A 125 19.93 25.81 0.64
CA TYR A 125 19.57 26.09 2.03
C TYR A 125 19.35 24.77 2.76
N PRO A 126 19.80 24.64 4.02
CA PRO A 126 19.55 23.45 4.81
C PRO A 126 18.02 23.19 4.87
N VAL A 127 17.66 21.93 4.71
CA VAL A 127 16.25 21.50 4.82
C VAL A 127 15.82 21.78 6.26
N GLN A 128 14.75 22.57 6.42
CA GLN A 128 14.18 22.79 7.75
C GLN A 128 13.37 21.55 8.13
N THR A 129 13.66 21.00 9.30
CA THR A 129 12.97 19.85 9.87
C THR A 129 12.25 20.24 11.16
N PHE A 130 11.20 19.51 11.52
CA PHE A 130 10.48 19.67 12.76
C PHE A 130 10.08 18.33 13.37
N GLU A 131 10.02 18.26 14.70
CA GLU A 131 9.60 17.08 15.44
C GLU A 131 8.07 16.87 15.34
N ARG A 132 7.65 15.62 15.30
CA ARG A 132 6.25 15.24 15.22
C ARG A 132 5.89 14.24 16.31
N THR A 133 4.85 14.54 17.07
CA THR A 133 4.26 13.62 18.06
C THR A 133 3.09 12.83 17.48
N SER A 134 2.43 13.36 16.46
CA SER A 134 1.39 12.71 15.67
C SER A 134 1.21 13.45 14.35
N SER A 135 0.63 12.78 13.37
CA SER A 135 0.24 13.37 12.10
C SER A 135 -1.01 12.69 11.58
N SER A 136 -2.11 13.44 11.43
CA SER A 136 -3.37 12.93 10.87
C SER A 136 -3.42 12.97 9.35
N TRP A 137 -2.43 13.59 8.71
CA TRP A 137 -2.22 13.58 7.27
C TRP A 137 -0.84 13.04 6.93
N PRO A 138 -0.69 12.38 5.78
CA PRO A 138 0.64 12.06 5.27
C PRO A 138 1.52 13.30 5.21
N THR A 139 2.63 13.27 5.90
CA THR A 139 3.57 14.39 5.95
C THR A 139 4.92 13.93 5.42
N SER A 140 5.51 14.73 4.51
CA SER A 140 6.85 14.45 3.98
C SER A 140 7.86 14.37 5.12
N THR A 141 8.63 13.29 5.13
CA THR A 141 9.60 12.96 6.16
C THR A 141 11.00 13.20 5.64
N HIS A 142 11.81 13.85 6.44
CA HIS A 142 13.21 14.05 6.09
C HIS A 142 13.99 12.74 6.24
N VAL A 143 14.70 12.38 5.20
CA VAL A 143 15.63 11.25 5.17
C VAL A 143 17.01 11.81 4.85
N PRO A 144 18.08 11.40 5.55
CA PRO A 144 19.43 11.86 5.27
C PRO A 144 19.86 11.61 3.83
N ASP A 145 20.58 12.56 3.22
CA ASP A 145 20.99 12.49 1.81
C ASP A 145 21.87 11.26 1.50
N GLU A 146 22.58 10.74 2.49
CA GLU A 146 23.41 9.54 2.37
C GLU A 146 22.64 8.25 2.10
N VAL A 147 21.34 8.20 2.43
CA VAL A 147 20.46 7.07 2.13
C VAL A 147 20.28 6.90 0.63
N GLY A 148 20.25 8.02 -0.10
CA GLY A 148 20.02 8.01 -1.54
C GLY A 148 18.60 7.56 -1.91
N VAL A 149 18.49 6.68 -2.89
CA VAL A 149 17.19 6.13 -3.32
C VAL A 149 16.71 5.07 -2.34
N ILE A 150 15.48 5.22 -1.87
CA ILE A 150 14.84 4.25 -0.98
C ILE A 150 14.24 3.13 -1.82
N ALA A 151 14.68 1.90 -1.57
CA ALA A 151 14.26 0.70 -2.28
C ALA A 151 12.99 0.08 -1.67
N ASP A 152 12.92 0.02 -0.34
CA ASP A 152 11.80 -0.59 0.39
C ASP A 152 11.53 0.15 1.69
N LEU A 153 10.28 0.04 2.17
CA LEU A 153 9.78 0.67 3.38
C LEU A 153 8.95 -0.33 4.17
N GLN A 154 9.23 -0.47 5.47
CA GLN A 154 8.38 -1.24 6.37
C GLN A 154 8.24 -0.52 7.72
N CYS A 155 7.09 -0.73 8.37
CA CYS A 155 6.82 -0.28 9.72
C CYS A 155 6.92 -1.46 10.70
N GLY A 156 7.60 -1.25 11.82
CA GLY A 156 7.57 -2.12 13.00
C GLY A 156 6.56 -1.59 14.03
N GLY A 157 6.48 -2.21 15.20
CA GLY A 157 5.53 -1.79 16.24
C GLY A 157 5.69 -0.30 16.64
N TRP A 158 6.93 0.17 16.72
CA TRP A 158 7.27 1.55 17.14
C TRP A 158 8.44 2.13 16.35
N SER A 159 8.67 1.62 15.16
CA SER A 159 9.76 2.06 14.28
C SER A 159 9.32 2.11 12.83
N THR A 160 10.01 2.92 12.04
CA THR A 160 9.93 2.92 10.58
C THR A 160 11.31 2.61 10.03
N SER A 161 11.41 1.59 9.19
CA SER A 161 12.66 1.12 8.60
C SER A 161 12.63 1.27 7.08
N ILE A 162 13.76 1.68 6.51
CA ILE A 162 13.93 1.85 5.07
C ILE A 162 15.20 1.13 4.60
N LEU A 163 15.10 0.54 3.42
CA LEU A 163 16.24 -0.06 2.72
C LEU A 163 16.68 0.89 1.61
N SER A 164 17.95 1.23 1.58
CA SER A 164 18.53 2.01 0.49
C SER A 164 18.79 1.14 -0.75
N SER A 165 18.87 1.75 -1.93
CA SER A 165 19.27 1.07 -3.16
C SER A 165 20.70 0.49 -3.11
N HIS A 166 21.49 0.91 -2.13
CA HIS A 166 22.84 0.37 -1.85
C HIS A 166 22.82 -0.82 -0.90
N GLY A 167 21.63 -1.28 -0.47
CA GLY A 167 21.49 -2.41 0.44
C GLY A 167 21.84 -2.08 1.89
N GLN A 168 21.66 -0.85 2.32
CA GLN A 168 21.84 -0.41 3.72
C GLN A 168 20.50 -0.16 4.37
N LEU A 169 20.32 -0.63 5.60
CA LEU A 169 19.13 -0.43 6.41
C LEU A 169 19.27 0.78 7.32
N TYR A 170 18.22 1.57 7.38
CA TYR A 170 18.08 2.69 8.31
C TYR A 170 16.76 2.58 9.05
N THR A 171 16.75 2.95 10.32
CA THR A 171 15.55 2.88 11.17
C THR A 171 15.42 4.13 12.02
N VAL A 172 14.19 4.55 12.27
CA VAL A 172 13.84 5.64 13.17
C VAL A 172 12.78 5.16 14.16
N GLY A 173 12.80 5.72 15.37
CA GLY A 173 11.92 5.33 16.46
C GLY A 173 12.58 4.37 17.46
N ILE A 174 11.88 3.32 17.86
CA ILE A 174 12.36 2.26 18.76
C ILE A 174 11.98 0.92 18.17
N ILE A 175 12.92 -0.01 18.02
CA ILE A 175 12.61 -1.36 17.50
C ILE A 175 11.79 -2.16 18.52
N ASP A 176 12.27 -2.30 19.77
CA ASP A 176 11.52 -2.94 20.85
C ASP A 176 11.21 -1.95 21.98
N ALA A 177 9.96 -1.50 22.08
CA ALA A 177 9.51 -0.57 23.12
C ALA A 177 8.86 -1.26 24.34
N LEU A 178 8.71 -2.60 24.36
CA LEU A 178 8.06 -3.31 25.46
C LEU A 178 8.98 -3.53 26.67
N ASN A 179 10.29 -3.60 26.47
CA ASN A 179 11.26 -3.93 27.52
C ASN A 179 11.67 -2.75 28.41
N GLY A 180 10.77 -1.79 28.65
CA GLY A 180 11.04 -0.70 29.60
C GLY A 180 12.17 0.24 29.19
N ILE A 181 12.54 0.27 27.90
CA ILE A 181 13.55 1.19 27.38
C ILE A 181 13.05 2.63 27.60
N PRO A 182 13.81 3.46 28.30
CA PRO A 182 13.41 4.86 28.50
C PRO A 182 13.11 5.54 27.18
N VAL A 183 12.04 6.33 27.13
CA VAL A 183 11.62 7.10 25.93
C VAL A 183 12.77 7.94 25.35
N GLY A 184 13.77 8.28 26.16
CA GLY A 184 14.97 9.00 25.75
C GLY A 184 15.95 8.23 24.84
N GLN A 185 15.74 6.93 24.60
CA GLN A 185 16.54 6.14 23.64
C GLN A 185 15.89 6.03 22.26
N ALA A 186 14.73 6.66 22.04
CA ALA A 186 14.14 6.77 20.71
C ALA A 186 15.06 7.61 19.80
N THR A 187 15.39 7.09 18.64
CA THR A 187 16.03 7.91 17.61
C THR A 187 14.99 8.79 16.95
N LYS A 188 15.34 10.06 16.76
CA LYS A 188 14.47 11.05 16.10
C LYS A 188 14.81 11.21 14.62
N GLU A 189 15.95 10.66 14.20
CA GLU A 189 16.46 10.69 12.84
C GLU A 189 16.76 9.27 12.37
N PHE A 190 16.67 9.04 11.06
CA PHE A 190 17.01 7.74 10.48
C PHE A 190 18.48 7.42 10.77
N THR A 191 18.68 6.36 11.54
CA THR A 191 19.97 5.85 11.95
C THR A 191 20.27 4.56 11.22
N ARG A 192 21.46 4.42 10.67
CA ARG A 192 21.89 3.20 10.00
C ARG A 192 21.97 2.06 11.01
N LEU A 193 21.40 0.91 10.66
CA LEU A 193 21.59 -0.31 11.42
C LEU A 193 22.94 -0.91 11.07
N GLU A 194 23.82 -1.02 12.07
CA GLU A 194 25.14 -1.60 11.89
C GLU A 194 25.09 -3.11 12.01
N TYR A 195 25.85 -3.80 11.19
CA TYR A 195 26.13 -5.22 11.26
C TYR A 195 27.62 -5.44 10.98
N LEU A 196 28.09 -6.65 11.13
CA LEU A 196 29.51 -7.02 11.14
C LEU A 196 30.36 -6.32 10.11
N THR A 197 31.47 -5.79 10.58
CA THR A 197 32.50 -5.10 9.80
C THR A 197 33.18 -5.97 8.73
N GLN A 198 33.01 -7.27 8.77
CA GLN A 198 33.61 -8.21 7.81
C GLN A 198 32.67 -8.58 6.65
N SER A 199 31.37 -8.39 6.80
CA SER A 199 30.42 -8.62 5.70
C SER A 199 30.30 -7.36 4.85
N THR A 200 30.77 -7.41 3.62
CA THR A 200 30.57 -6.39 2.59
C THR A 200 29.25 -6.57 1.86
N SER A 201 28.50 -7.62 2.23
CA SER A 201 27.29 -8.02 1.54
C SER A 201 26.15 -7.06 1.79
N ALA A 202 25.48 -6.63 0.73
CA ALA A 202 24.34 -5.73 0.80
C ALA A 202 23.07 -6.49 1.22
N VAL A 203 22.20 -5.82 1.97
CA VAL A 203 20.87 -6.33 2.29
C VAL A 203 20.01 -6.29 1.02
N ARG A 204 19.42 -7.44 0.65
CA ARG A 204 18.49 -7.55 -0.49
C ARG A 204 17.02 -7.53 -0.09
N GLN A 205 16.72 -7.98 1.13
CA GLN A 205 15.37 -8.01 1.70
C GLN A 205 15.46 -7.81 3.19
N PHE A 206 14.45 -7.15 3.77
CA PHE A 206 14.28 -7.11 5.22
C PHE A 206 12.82 -7.32 5.59
N SER A 207 12.58 -7.59 6.88
CA SER A 207 11.24 -7.68 7.45
C SER A 207 11.23 -7.03 8.84
N SER A 208 10.36 -6.04 9.01
CA SER A 208 10.15 -5.38 10.29
C SER A 208 9.00 -6.06 11.03
N GLY A 209 9.34 -6.76 12.11
CA GLY A 209 8.37 -7.31 13.04
C GLY A 209 7.92 -6.28 14.08
N ARG A 210 7.16 -6.73 15.07
CA ARG A 210 6.71 -5.83 16.13
C ARG A 210 7.84 -5.34 17.02
N ARG A 211 8.84 -6.19 17.28
CA ARG A 211 9.88 -5.97 18.28
C ARG A 211 11.31 -6.19 17.77
N HIS A 212 11.46 -6.54 16.50
CA HIS A 212 12.74 -6.85 15.90
C HIS A 212 12.72 -6.58 14.41
N VAL A 213 13.89 -6.50 13.81
CA VAL A 213 14.08 -6.36 12.36
C VAL A 213 14.97 -7.50 11.91
N LEU A 214 14.56 -8.19 10.86
CA LEU A 214 15.36 -9.20 10.16
C LEU A 214 15.83 -8.67 8.83
N ALA A 215 17.05 -9.01 8.44
CA ALA A 215 17.56 -8.81 7.09
C ALA A 215 18.11 -10.09 6.50
N LEU A 216 17.99 -10.20 5.19
CA LEU A 216 18.64 -11.20 4.36
C LEU A 216 19.59 -10.50 3.40
N THR A 217 20.85 -10.89 3.41
CA THR A 217 21.89 -10.31 2.56
C THR A 217 21.94 -11.00 1.19
N ASP A 218 22.69 -10.41 0.25
CA ASP A 218 22.95 -11.03 -1.07
C ASP A 218 23.69 -12.37 -0.95
N ASP A 219 24.47 -12.57 0.12
CA ASP A 219 25.19 -13.82 0.39
C ASP A 219 24.33 -14.86 1.15
N GLY A 220 23.07 -14.55 1.43
CA GLY A 220 22.16 -15.45 2.16
C GLY A 220 22.32 -15.43 3.68
N GLU A 221 23.05 -14.48 4.23
CA GLU A 221 23.17 -14.31 5.66
C GLU A 221 21.89 -13.70 6.23
N ILE A 222 21.43 -14.21 7.38
CA ILE A 222 20.30 -13.67 8.12
C ILE A 222 20.85 -12.88 9.30
N ILE A 223 20.40 -11.63 9.45
CA ILE A 223 20.83 -10.71 10.50
C ILE A 223 19.60 -10.20 11.24
N SER A 224 19.68 -10.09 12.57
CA SER A 224 18.59 -9.63 13.43
C SER A 224 19.01 -8.47 14.33
N TRP A 225 18.10 -7.51 14.53
CA TRP A 225 18.24 -6.38 15.46
C TRP A 225 17.01 -6.28 16.35
N ASP A 226 17.21 -6.05 17.64
CA ASP A 226 16.18 -5.63 18.60
C ASP A 226 16.37 -4.18 19.08
N ARG A 227 17.49 -3.54 18.73
CA ARG A 227 17.83 -2.16 19.09
C ARG A 227 18.52 -1.45 17.92
N ILE A 228 18.29 -0.14 17.80
CA ILE A 228 18.90 0.67 16.73
C ILE A 228 20.40 0.85 16.97
N ASN A 229 20.80 1.04 18.23
CA ASN A 229 22.20 1.32 18.60
C ASN A 229 23.03 0.07 18.89
N ALA A 230 22.50 -1.11 18.62
CA ALA A 230 23.21 -2.38 18.75
C ALA A 230 23.65 -2.91 17.39
N LYS A 231 24.75 -3.66 17.37
CA LYS A 231 25.15 -4.40 16.17
C LYS A 231 24.14 -5.51 15.89
N GLY A 232 23.84 -5.74 14.61
CA GLY A 232 23.03 -6.87 14.18
C GLY A 232 23.72 -8.20 14.46
N LEU A 233 22.96 -9.15 14.94
CA LEU A 233 23.43 -10.51 15.21
C LEU A 233 23.22 -11.40 13.99
N LYS A 234 24.28 -12.02 13.49
CA LYS A 234 24.20 -13.04 12.45
C LYS A 234 23.61 -14.31 13.05
N ILE A 235 22.59 -14.84 12.37
CA ILE A 235 21.83 -15.99 12.81
C ILE A 235 22.40 -17.27 12.23
N PHE A 236 22.65 -18.28 13.08
CA PHE A 236 23.03 -19.63 12.70
C PHE A 236 22.07 -20.67 13.27
N PRO A 237 21.82 -21.79 12.59
CA PRO A 237 21.06 -22.89 13.14
C PRO A 237 21.81 -23.56 14.29
N ARG A 238 21.08 -24.30 15.14
CA ARG A 238 21.60 -24.93 16.38
C ARG A 238 22.77 -25.87 16.14
N GLY A 239 22.79 -26.56 15.04
CA GLY A 239 23.74 -27.66 14.80
C GLY A 239 24.89 -27.32 13.86
N GLY A 240 25.01 -26.07 13.40
CA GLY A 240 26.01 -25.73 12.38
C GLY A 240 26.02 -24.27 11.95
N THR A 241 26.57 -24.02 10.79
CA THR A 241 26.64 -22.69 10.16
C THR A 241 25.74 -22.56 8.93
N ASP A 242 25.04 -23.64 8.54
CA ASP A 242 24.22 -23.73 7.34
C ASP A 242 22.80 -24.22 7.69
N PHE A 243 21.78 -23.58 7.15
CA PHE A 243 20.37 -23.95 7.31
C PHE A 243 19.96 -25.14 6.41
N GLY A 244 20.88 -25.87 5.83
CA GLY A 244 20.62 -26.96 4.89
C GLY A 244 20.30 -26.45 3.49
N GLY A 245 20.68 -25.22 3.17
CA GLY A 245 20.48 -24.57 1.90
C GLY A 245 20.52 -23.05 1.99
N TYR A 246 20.24 -22.39 0.85
CA TYR A 246 20.30 -20.95 0.73
C TYR A 246 18.97 -20.28 1.10
N PRO A 247 18.91 -19.43 2.15
CA PRO A 247 17.70 -18.70 2.52
C PRO A 247 17.28 -17.75 1.39
N THR A 248 16.03 -17.85 0.99
CA THR A 248 15.47 -17.02 -0.10
C THR A 248 14.57 -15.90 0.38
N ARG A 249 14.02 -16.02 1.60
CA ARG A 249 13.12 -15.04 2.23
C ARG A 249 13.23 -15.06 3.73
N VAL A 250 13.00 -13.90 4.35
CA VAL A 250 12.79 -13.75 5.78
C VAL A 250 11.46 -13.06 6.06
N ALA A 251 10.84 -13.39 7.17
CA ALA A 251 9.63 -12.73 7.66
C ALA A 251 9.68 -12.60 9.19
N ALA A 252 9.31 -11.43 9.69
CA ALA A 252 9.25 -11.10 11.11
C ALA A 252 7.80 -10.83 11.51
N GLY A 253 7.32 -11.52 12.53
CA GLY A 253 5.99 -11.36 13.10
C GLY A 253 6.00 -10.51 14.39
N TRP A 254 5.08 -10.83 15.28
CA TRP A 254 5.01 -10.19 16.59
C TRP A 254 6.14 -10.65 17.51
N GLU A 255 6.18 -11.95 17.81
CA GLU A 255 7.14 -12.60 18.70
C GLU A 255 8.01 -13.64 17.97
N GLN A 256 7.78 -13.90 16.68
CA GLN A 256 8.46 -14.95 15.95
C GLN A 256 9.19 -14.38 14.73
N SER A 257 10.32 -15.03 14.46
CA SER A 257 11.13 -14.81 13.25
C SER A 257 11.05 -16.03 12.37
N SER A 258 11.11 -15.89 11.05
CA SER A 258 11.15 -17.01 10.15
C SER A 258 11.99 -16.75 8.90
N ALA A 259 12.43 -17.85 8.27
CA ALA A 259 13.07 -17.84 6.96
C ALA A 259 12.56 -19.01 6.11
N TYR A 260 12.58 -18.83 4.80
CA TYR A 260 12.33 -19.91 3.87
C TYR A 260 13.63 -20.32 3.17
N VAL A 261 13.98 -21.59 3.35
CA VAL A 261 15.10 -22.28 2.72
C VAL A 261 14.49 -23.38 1.85
N PRO A 262 14.56 -23.31 0.51
CA PRO A 262 13.84 -24.24 -0.36
C PRO A 262 14.10 -25.73 -0.07
N GLU A 263 15.31 -26.07 0.29
CA GLU A 263 15.75 -27.45 0.57
C GLU A 263 15.29 -27.94 1.95
N ALA A 264 15.21 -27.04 2.94
CA ALA A 264 14.83 -27.37 4.34
C ALA A 264 13.37 -27.09 4.63
N GLY A 265 12.77 -26.09 3.97
CA GLY A 265 11.41 -25.61 4.20
C GLY A 265 11.34 -24.28 4.94
N ILE A 266 10.19 -23.97 5.52
CA ILE A 266 10.01 -22.80 6.39
C ILE A 266 10.57 -23.15 7.76
N ILE A 267 11.53 -22.35 8.21
CA ILE A 267 12.09 -22.42 9.56
C ILE A 267 11.63 -21.21 10.35
N PHE A 268 11.39 -21.37 11.65
CA PHE A 268 11.03 -20.26 12.54
C PHE A 268 11.67 -20.41 13.91
N TRP A 269 11.83 -19.29 14.60
CA TRP A 269 12.46 -19.21 15.92
C TRP A 269 11.95 -18.00 16.69
N GLU A 270 12.15 -17.99 18.01
CA GLU A 270 11.85 -16.85 18.85
C GLU A 270 12.84 -15.70 18.61
N PRO A 271 12.40 -14.43 18.68
CA PRO A 271 13.27 -13.28 18.51
C PRO A 271 14.39 -13.30 19.54
N LEU A 272 15.58 -13.01 19.08
CA LEU A 272 16.73 -12.87 19.94
C LEU A 272 16.76 -11.48 20.56
N ARG A 273 17.13 -11.46 21.84
CA ARG A 273 17.32 -10.18 22.57
C ARG A 273 18.80 -10.00 22.85
N ASN A 274 19.35 -8.88 22.43
CA ASN A 274 20.74 -8.52 22.67
C ASN A 274 21.10 -8.46 24.18
N SER A 275 20.07 -8.35 25.05
CA SER A 275 20.29 -8.47 26.51
C SER A 275 20.63 -9.88 26.97
N GLN A 276 20.52 -10.89 26.10
CA GLN A 276 20.85 -12.30 26.39
C GLN A 276 22.19 -12.73 25.81
N THR A 277 22.81 -11.88 24.98
CA THR A 277 24.15 -12.09 24.43
C THR A 277 25.12 -11.10 25.06
N ASP A 278 26.35 -11.55 25.34
CA ASP A 278 27.42 -10.63 25.69
C ASP A 278 27.59 -9.60 24.57
N GLU A 279 27.78 -8.32 24.90
CA GLU A 279 27.91 -7.20 23.94
C GLU A 279 29.00 -7.39 22.87
N MET A 280 29.79 -8.45 22.98
CA MET A 280 30.92 -8.80 22.11
C MET A 280 30.58 -9.87 21.06
N GLU A 281 29.42 -10.50 21.13
CA GLU A 281 29.06 -11.55 20.15
C GLU A 281 28.43 -10.95 18.91
N ASP A 282 29.03 -11.27 17.77
CA ASP A 282 28.56 -10.85 16.46
C ASP A 282 27.59 -11.87 15.81
N SER A 283 27.37 -13.01 16.46
CA SER A 283 26.55 -14.12 15.95
C SER A 283 25.91 -14.93 17.07
N VAL A 284 24.85 -15.61 16.73
CA VAL A 284 24.07 -16.45 17.67
C VAL A 284 23.52 -17.69 16.99
N HIS A 285 23.54 -18.80 17.74
CA HIS A 285 22.88 -20.02 17.34
C HIS A 285 21.45 -20.05 17.91
N ILE A 286 20.47 -20.19 17.00
CA ILE A 286 19.06 -20.25 17.38
C ILE A 286 18.58 -21.67 17.63
N LYS A 287 17.45 -21.79 18.31
CA LYS A 287 16.67 -23.04 18.39
C LYS A 287 15.56 -22.97 17.35
N GLU A 288 15.92 -23.28 16.12
CA GLU A 288 14.98 -23.27 15.01
C GLU A 288 14.01 -24.45 15.07
N LYS A 289 12.81 -24.24 14.53
CA LYS A 289 11.80 -25.26 14.27
C LYS A 289 11.49 -25.26 12.77
N ILE A 290 11.31 -26.43 12.20
CA ILE A 290 11.00 -26.60 10.77
C ILE A 290 9.52 -26.94 10.64
N VAL A 291 8.81 -26.24 9.75
CA VAL A 291 7.42 -26.54 9.42
C VAL A 291 7.38 -27.75 8.49
N PRO A 292 6.76 -28.87 8.91
CA PRO A 292 6.73 -30.07 8.11
C PRO A 292 6.08 -29.83 6.74
N GLY A 293 6.65 -30.46 5.73
CA GLY A 293 6.04 -30.43 4.39
C GLY A 293 6.23 -29.18 3.58
N THR A 294 7.06 -28.23 4.02
CA THR A 294 7.30 -26.94 3.31
C THR A 294 8.59 -26.95 2.49
N ALA A 295 9.42 -27.97 2.59
CA ALA A 295 10.57 -28.14 1.70
C ALA A 295 10.12 -28.36 0.23
N ARG A 296 10.92 -27.90 -0.70
CA ARG A 296 10.72 -28.11 -2.14
C ARG A 296 10.58 -29.60 -2.45
N ARG A 297 9.55 -29.99 -3.18
CA ARG A 297 9.27 -31.36 -3.56
C ARG A 297 9.10 -31.47 -5.07
N ALA A 298 9.68 -32.54 -5.65
CA ALA A 298 9.38 -32.92 -7.02
C ALA A 298 7.93 -33.44 -7.12
N THR A 299 7.24 -33.06 -8.17
CA THR A 299 5.90 -33.54 -8.57
C THR A 299 5.95 -33.95 -10.04
N ASP A 300 4.92 -34.64 -10.52
CA ASP A 300 4.84 -35.04 -11.92
C ASP A 300 4.86 -33.85 -12.89
N ASP A 301 4.35 -32.67 -12.44
CA ASP A 301 4.28 -31.43 -13.20
C ASP A 301 5.42 -30.43 -12.91
N GLY A 302 6.46 -30.86 -12.17
CA GLY A 302 7.60 -30.00 -11.80
C GLY A 302 7.92 -30.02 -10.31
N TYR A 303 7.92 -28.84 -9.67
CA TYR A 303 8.21 -28.73 -8.24
C TYR A 303 7.10 -27.99 -7.48
N MET A 304 6.62 -28.59 -6.40
CA MET A 304 5.84 -27.85 -5.41
C MET A 304 6.80 -27.04 -4.52
N VAL A 305 6.56 -25.73 -4.46
CA VAL A 305 7.37 -24.81 -3.67
C VAL A 305 6.48 -23.84 -2.90
N VAL A 306 6.97 -23.37 -1.77
CA VAL A 306 6.37 -22.21 -1.07
C VAL A 306 6.66 -20.95 -1.87
N VAL A 307 5.62 -20.32 -2.40
CA VAL A 307 5.72 -19.08 -3.16
C VAL A 307 6.03 -17.91 -2.24
N LYS A 308 5.30 -17.82 -1.14
CA LYS A 308 5.50 -16.79 -0.11
C LYS A 308 4.91 -17.23 1.21
N HIS A 309 5.55 -16.84 2.31
CA HIS A 309 5.03 -17.01 3.66
C HIS A 309 5.01 -15.69 4.41
N ILE A 310 4.16 -15.60 5.41
CA ILE A 310 4.00 -14.49 6.35
C ILE A 310 3.95 -15.05 7.77
N VAL A 311 4.32 -14.18 8.72
CA VAL A 311 4.25 -14.49 10.17
C VAL A 311 3.22 -13.54 10.79
N LEU A 312 2.16 -14.11 11.31
CA LEU A 312 1.15 -13.40 12.09
C LEU A 312 1.49 -13.47 13.60
N GLU A 313 0.55 -13.14 14.47
CA GLU A 313 0.75 -13.20 15.93
C GLU A 313 1.05 -14.63 16.38
N ASP A 314 0.18 -15.58 16.04
CA ASP A 314 0.26 -16.98 16.49
C ASP A 314 0.47 -17.96 15.32
N PHE A 315 0.34 -17.55 14.07
CA PHE A 315 0.34 -18.42 12.90
C PHE A 315 1.40 -18.05 11.86
N LEU A 316 2.04 -19.08 11.34
CA LEU A 316 2.68 -19.06 10.03
C LEU A 316 1.62 -19.37 8.96
N VAL A 317 1.56 -18.55 7.91
CA VAL A 317 0.67 -18.75 6.77
C VAL A 317 1.48 -18.65 5.49
N TRP A 318 1.22 -19.56 4.53
CA TRP A 318 1.93 -19.53 3.25
C TRP A 318 1.04 -19.99 2.09
N ILE A 319 1.43 -19.58 0.91
CA ILE A 319 0.86 -20.04 -0.36
C ILE A 319 1.88 -20.90 -1.11
N THR A 320 1.38 -21.86 -1.86
CA THR A 320 2.17 -22.81 -2.65
C THR A 320 1.95 -22.61 -4.14
N SER A 321 2.86 -23.13 -4.96
CA SER A 321 2.82 -23.02 -6.43
C SER A 321 1.58 -23.70 -7.05
N ASP A 322 0.93 -24.64 -6.35
CA ASP A 322 -0.33 -25.25 -6.73
C ASP A 322 -1.57 -24.47 -6.26
N SER A 323 -1.39 -23.19 -5.91
CA SER A 323 -2.47 -22.26 -5.53
C SER A 323 -3.25 -22.67 -4.29
N LYS A 324 -2.58 -23.25 -3.31
CA LYS A 324 -3.15 -23.56 -2.01
C LYS A 324 -2.59 -22.66 -0.93
N ILE A 325 -3.37 -22.47 0.12
CA ILE A 325 -2.96 -21.74 1.33
C ILE A 325 -2.95 -22.68 2.51
N TYR A 326 -1.88 -22.61 3.28
CA TYR A 326 -1.69 -23.41 4.48
C TYR A 326 -1.40 -22.51 5.68
N ALA A 327 -1.72 -23.01 6.87
CA ALA A 327 -1.38 -22.39 8.14
C ALA A 327 -0.79 -23.41 9.12
N CYS A 328 0.05 -22.92 10.01
CA CYS A 328 0.61 -23.69 11.12
C CYS A 328 0.59 -22.80 12.38
N ASP A 329 0.02 -23.31 13.47
CA ASP A 329 0.07 -22.68 14.78
C ASP A 329 1.51 -22.77 15.32
N MET A 330 2.08 -21.62 15.66
CA MET A 330 3.45 -21.52 16.19
C MET A 330 3.51 -21.65 17.71
N TYR A 331 2.35 -21.67 18.38
CA TYR A 331 2.30 -21.80 19.84
C TYR A 331 2.82 -23.18 20.26
N VAL A 332 3.74 -23.19 21.19
CA VAL A 332 4.42 -24.39 21.65
C VAL A 332 4.21 -24.49 23.15
N ASP A 333 3.45 -25.52 23.58
CA ASP A 333 3.23 -25.80 25.00
C ASP A 333 4.54 -26.12 25.74
N ASN A 334 5.53 -26.65 25.05
CA ASN A 334 6.85 -26.95 25.59
C ASN A 334 7.98 -26.42 24.69
N PRO A 335 8.70 -25.35 25.09
CA PRO A 335 9.78 -24.75 24.29
C PRO A 335 10.96 -25.68 23.98
N GLU A 336 11.07 -26.82 24.72
CA GLU A 336 12.15 -27.79 24.49
C GLU A 336 11.84 -28.81 23.39
N GLN A 337 10.59 -28.88 22.93
CA GLN A 337 10.23 -29.74 21.81
C GLN A 337 10.77 -29.17 20.50
N ALA A 338 11.44 -30.03 19.72
CA ALA A 338 12.03 -29.64 18.42
C ALA A 338 11.00 -29.46 17.31
N GLU A 339 9.80 -30.04 17.45
CA GLU A 339 8.74 -29.98 16.44
C GLU A 339 7.64 -29.01 16.83
N PRO A 340 6.99 -28.34 15.85
CA PRO A 340 5.79 -27.55 16.11
C PRO A 340 4.72 -28.45 16.74
N THR A 341 3.96 -27.91 17.69
CA THR A 341 2.91 -28.65 18.39
C THR A 341 1.69 -28.93 17.54
N SER A 342 1.54 -28.25 16.41
CA SER A 342 0.44 -28.45 15.47
C SER A 342 0.95 -28.85 14.08
N SER A 343 0.25 -29.79 13.45
CA SER A 343 0.47 -30.11 12.04
C SER A 343 -0.04 -28.98 11.14
N PRO A 344 0.67 -28.66 10.07
CA PRO A 344 0.17 -27.72 9.05
C PRO A 344 -1.17 -28.19 8.48
N PHE A 345 -2.08 -27.26 8.22
CA PHE A 345 -3.38 -27.56 7.61
C PHE A 345 -3.68 -26.63 6.44
N GLU A 346 -4.40 -27.12 5.46
CA GLU A 346 -4.93 -26.32 4.36
C GLU A 346 -6.07 -25.44 4.90
N VAL A 347 -5.99 -24.12 4.67
CA VAL A 347 -6.99 -23.17 5.19
C VAL A 347 -8.22 -23.20 4.28
N PRO A 348 -9.39 -23.59 4.80
CA PRO A 348 -10.61 -23.70 3.99
C PRO A 348 -11.11 -22.31 3.50
N GLY A 349 -11.87 -22.30 2.43
CA GLY A 349 -12.53 -21.10 1.92
C GLY A 349 -11.65 -20.16 1.07
N PHE A 350 -10.38 -20.49 0.84
CA PHE A 350 -9.46 -19.75 -0.03
C PHE A 350 -9.10 -20.51 -1.30
N SER A 351 -8.79 -21.79 -1.17
CA SER A 351 -8.38 -22.63 -2.29
C SER A 351 -9.60 -23.07 -3.09
N THR A 352 -9.58 -22.82 -4.39
CA THR A 352 -10.54 -23.40 -5.34
C THR A 352 -9.79 -23.76 -6.61
N THR A 353 -10.29 -24.74 -7.37
CA THR A 353 -9.73 -25.16 -8.66
C THR A 353 -9.76 -24.05 -9.73
N VAL A 354 -10.47 -22.96 -9.48
CA VAL A 354 -10.68 -21.84 -10.42
C VAL A 354 -9.81 -20.63 -10.10
N ARG A 355 -9.31 -20.52 -8.86
CA ARG A 355 -8.55 -19.34 -8.40
C ARG A 355 -7.07 -19.64 -8.37
N GLU A 356 -6.31 -18.93 -9.17
CA GLU A 356 -4.84 -18.92 -9.10
C GLU A 356 -4.39 -17.88 -8.07
N LEU A 357 -3.71 -18.33 -7.00
CA LEU A 357 -3.19 -17.46 -5.95
C LEU A 357 -1.81 -16.91 -6.39
N LYS A 358 -1.64 -15.61 -6.31
CA LYS A 358 -0.41 -14.90 -6.76
C LYS A 358 0.46 -14.38 -5.63
N ASP A 359 -0.16 -13.89 -4.56
CA ASP A 359 0.58 -13.29 -3.44
C ASP A 359 -0.21 -13.42 -2.13
N ILE A 360 0.48 -13.33 -1.02
CA ILE A 360 -0.08 -13.20 0.32
C ILE A 360 0.65 -12.08 1.06
N GLN A 361 -0.10 -11.20 1.72
CA GLN A 361 0.44 -10.11 2.51
C GLN A 361 -0.35 -10.03 3.81
N GLY A 362 0.34 -9.89 4.91
CA GLY A 362 -0.29 -9.85 6.22
C GLY A 362 0.69 -9.51 7.32
N GLN A 363 0.15 -9.01 8.43
CA GLN A 363 0.91 -8.67 9.61
C GLN A 363 -0.01 -8.69 10.82
N PHE A 364 0.53 -9.04 11.96
CA PHE A 364 -0.14 -9.08 13.24
C PHE A 364 -1.34 -10.05 13.23
N GLN A 365 -2.56 -9.61 13.05
CA GLN A 365 -3.78 -10.45 13.12
C GLN A 365 -4.49 -10.62 11.78
N ARG A 366 -4.07 -9.93 10.72
CA ARG A 366 -4.81 -9.88 9.46
C ARG A 366 -3.92 -10.17 8.27
N PHE A 367 -4.52 -10.76 7.25
CA PHE A 367 -3.85 -10.98 5.98
C PHE A 367 -4.82 -10.88 4.80
N GLY A 368 -4.26 -10.68 3.62
CA GLY A 368 -4.97 -10.71 2.35
C GLY A 368 -4.27 -11.62 1.36
N VAL A 369 -5.04 -12.39 0.62
CA VAL A 369 -4.57 -13.30 -0.42
C VAL A 369 -4.99 -12.74 -1.77
N PHE A 370 -4.05 -12.56 -2.67
CA PHE A 370 -4.26 -11.99 -4.00
C PHE A 370 -4.42 -13.10 -5.04
N THR A 371 -5.43 -12.97 -5.88
CA THR A 371 -5.68 -13.88 -7.00
C THR A 371 -5.21 -13.28 -8.32
N ALA A 372 -5.01 -14.12 -9.33
CA ALA A 372 -4.71 -13.69 -10.70
C ALA A 372 -5.86 -12.91 -11.33
N SER A 373 -7.11 -13.16 -10.90
CA SER A 373 -8.32 -12.45 -11.36
C SER A 373 -8.47 -11.05 -10.77
N GLY A 374 -7.59 -10.64 -9.80
CA GLY A 374 -7.63 -9.33 -9.16
C GLY A 374 -8.54 -9.25 -7.94
N GLU A 375 -8.91 -10.40 -7.37
CA GLU A 375 -9.61 -10.47 -6.10
C GLU A 375 -8.62 -10.38 -4.94
N VAL A 376 -9.06 -9.84 -3.81
CA VAL A 376 -8.34 -9.82 -2.53
C VAL A 376 -9.21 -10.50 -1.48
N LEU A 377 -8.79 -11.70 -1.09
CA LEU A 377 -9.51 -12.52 -0.11
C LEU A 377 -9.01 -12.19 1.29
N ALA A 378 -9.91 -11.83 2.19
CA ALA A 378 -9.57 -11.46 3.56
C ALA A 378 -9.46 -12.67 4.48
N GLY A 379 -8.47 -12.63 5.38
CA GLY A 379 -8.27 -13.61 6.45
C GLY A 379 -7.78 -12.95 7.74
N ASP A 380 -7.99 -13.63 8.87
CA ASP A 380 -7.50 -13.20 10.18
C ASP A 380 -7.12 -14.38 11.08
N VAL A 381 -6.42 -14.05 12.16
CA VAL A 381 -5.97 -15.03 13.17
C VAL A 381 -7.16 -15.71 13.85
N ASP A 382 -8.27 -15.03 14.08
CA ASP A 382 -9.45 -15.61 14.73
C ASP A 382 -10.09 -16.71 13.87
N TYR A 383 -10.09 -16.54 12.56
CA TYR A 383 -10.53 -17.59 11.65
C TYR A 383 -9.59 -18.81 11.67
N LEU A 384 -8.27 -18.55 11.66
CA LEU A 384 -7.26 -19.63 11.74
C LEU A 384 -7.36 -20.41 13.06
N LYS A 385 -7.59 -19.72 14.19
CA LYS A 385 -7.82 -20.36 15.50
C LYS A 385 -9.02 -21.29 15.45
N ARG A 386 -10.15 -20.85 14.90
CA ARG A 386 -11.35 -21.69 14.72
C ARG A 386 -11.08 -22.89 13.82
N CYS A 387 -10.30 -22.73 12.76
CA CYS A 387 -9.89 -23.87 11.93
C CYS A 387 -9.04 -24.87 12.72
N ALA A 388 -8.06 -24.40 13.48
CA ALA A 388 -7.22 -25.26 14.32
C ALA A 388 -8.02 -25.99 15.42
N GLU A 389 -8.99 -25.31 16.05
CA GLU A 389 -9.91 -25.91 17.02
C GLU A 389 -10.80 -27.00 16.40
N ALA A 390 -11.31 -26.75 15.18
CA ALA A 390 -12.09 -27.75 14.45
C ALA A 390 -11.27 -29.01 14.14
N ILE A 391 -10.00 -28.85 13.75
CA ILE A 391 -9.07 -29.96 13.53
C ILE A 391 -8.77 -30.73 14.83
N LYS A 392 -8.57 -30.01 15.94
CA LYS A 392 -8.38 -30.69 17.26
C LYS A 392 -9.60 -31.50 17.65
N ALA A 393 -10.81 -31.02 17.31
CA ALA A 393 -12.05 -31.75 17.58
C ALA A 393 -12.30 -32.92 16.60
N GLN A 394 -11.84 -32.80 15.38
CA GLN A 394 -12.01 -33.80 14.31
C GLN A 394 -10.70 -33.96 13.51
N PRO A 395 -9.75 -34.77 14.00
CA PRO A 395 -8.43 -34.94 13.35
C PRO A 395 -8.50 -35.46 11.91
N ASP A 396 -9.56 -36.19 11.56
CA ASP A 396 -9.78 -36.71 10.19
C ASP A 396 -9.86 -35.60 9.14
N LEU A 397 -10.14 -34.35 9.53
CA LEU A 397 -10.14 -33.17 8.63
C LEU A 397 -8.75 -32.89 8.02
N LEU A 398 -7.67 -33.24 8.71
CA LEU A 398 -6.32 -33.08 8.16
C LEU A 398 -6.08 -33.96 6.94
N GLU A 399 -6.61 -35.19 6.95
CA GLU A 399 -6.43 -36.16 5.87
C GLU A 399 -7.48 -35.96 4.77
N SER A 400 -8.76 -35.88 5.17
CA SER A 400 -9.87 -35.76 4.22
C SER A 400 -9.91 -34.41 3.49
N ARG A 401 -9.50 -33.33 4.17
CA ARG A 401 -9.62 -31.95 3.68
C ARG A 401 -11.04 -31.57 3.27
N ASP A 402 -12.02 -32.30 3.75
CA ASP A 402 -13.45 -32.06 3.46
C ASP A 402 -14.08 -31.18 4.53
N TRP A 403 -14.11 -29.90 4.28
CA TRP A 403 -14.73 -28.89 5.13
C TRP A 403 -16.20 -28.62 4.81
N SER A 404 -16.81 -29.35 3.89
CA SER A 404 -18.16 -29.09 3.38
C SER A 404 -19.25 -29.15 4.47
N ALA A 405 -19.05 -29.99 5.49
CA ALA A 405 -19.94 -30.10 6.66
C ALA A 405 -19.79 -28.93 7.65
N MET A 406 -18.71 -28.13 7.58
CA MET A 406 -18.40 -27.05 8.52
C MET A 406 -18.93 -25.70 8.03
N THR A 407 -20.21 -25.60 7.70
CA THR A 407 -20.84 -24.39 7.11
C THR A 407 -20.69 -23.17 7.99
N ASP A 408 -20.82 -23.29 9.32
CA ASP A 408 -20.69 -22.17 10.26
C ASP A 408 -19.24 -21.67 10.34
N LEU A 409 -18.28 -22.60 10.31
CA LEU A 409 -16.88 -22.25 10.24
C LEU A 409 -16.56 -21.49 8.96
N LEU A 410 -16.97 -22.01 7.81
CA LEU A 410 -16.75 -21.35 6.51
C LEU A 410 -17.42 -19.97 6.45
N ALA A 411 -18.63 -19.82 6.98
CA ALA A 411 -19.34 -18.55 7.08
C ALA A 411 -18.66 -17.55 8.04
N SER A 412 -17.81 -18.02 8.93
CA SER A 412 -17.06 -17.19 9.90
C SER A 412 -15.79 -16.56 9.32
N ARG A 413 -15.40 -16.88 8.09
CA ARG A 413 -14.29 -16.22 7.41
C ARG A 413 -14.59 -14.71 7.28
N PRO A 414 -13.59 -13.82 7.46
CA PRO A 414 -13.78 -12.40 7.23
C PRO A 414 -14.33 -12.12 5.84
N ARG A 415 -15.29 -11.20 5.77
CA ARG A 415 -15.88 -10.81 4.49
C ARG A 415 -14.88 -10.03 3.66
N ASP A 416 -14.82 -10.34 2.37
CA ASP A 416 -13.99 -9.62 1.43
C ASP A 416 -14.51 -8.18 1.27
N VAL A 417 -13.60 -7.21 1.23
CA VAL A 417 -13.96 -5.79 1.12
C VAL A 417 -14.25 -5.47 -0.34
N PRO A 418 -15.45 -4.99 -0.69
CA PRO A 418 -15.84 -4.76 -2.09
C PRO A 418 -14.92 -3.82 -2.84
N ALA A 419 -14.42 -2.76 -2.18
CA ALA A 419 -13.53 -1.77 -2.78
C ALA A 419 -12.13 -2.32 -3.16
N LEU A 420 -11.77 -3.50 -2.67
CA LEU A 420 -10.50 -4.15 -3.01
C LEU A 420 -10.63 -5.12 -4.20
N GLN A 421 -11.88 -5.45 -4.61
CA GLN A 421 -12.11 -6.44 -5.65
C GLN A 421 -11.94 -5.82 -7.04
N HIS A 422 -11.07 -6.41 -7.87
CA HIS A 422 -10.82 -6.00 -9.26
C HIS A 422 -10.42 -4.52 -9.45
N THR A 423 -9.88 -3.88 -8.39
CA THR A 423 -9.49 -2.46 -8.40
C THR A 423 -7.98 -2.26 -8.58
N GLY A 424 -7.27 -3.32 -8.95
CA GLY A 424 -5.83 -3.28 -9.17
C GLY A 424 -5.02 -3.10 -7.89
N VAL A 425 -5.46 -3.69 -6.78
CA VAL A 425 -4.70 -3.71 -5.52
C VAL A 425 -3.44 -4.55 -5.71
N ILE A 426 -2.28 -3.97 -5.35
CA ILE A 426 -0.97 -4.60 -5.47
C ILE A 426 -0.24 -4.72 -4.13
N GLY A 427 -0.73 -4.03 -3.10
CA GLY A 427 -0.12 -4.03 -1.77
C GLY A 427 -1.16 -3.82 -0.68
N LEU A 428 -0.98 -4.51 0.45
CA LEU A 428 -1.72 -4.32 1.69
C LEU A 428 -0.72 -4.12 2.83
N ALA A 429 -0.99 -3.14 3.68
CA ALA A 429 -0.20 -2.87 4.87
C ALA A 429 -1.13 -2.78 6.08
N TYR A 430 -0.87 -3.60 7.09
CA TYR A 430 -1.73 -3.75 8.26
C TYR A 430 -1.08 -3.15 9.50
N GLY A 431 -1.82 -2.22 10.17
CA GLY A 431 -1.55 -1.81 11.53
C GLY A 431 -2.45 -2.57 12.52
N ASP A 432 -2.42 -2.18 13.80
CA ASP A 432 -3.19 -2.88 14.85
C ASP A 432 -4.71 -2.78 14.58
N TYR A 433 -5.21 -1.62 14.18
CA TYR A 433 -6.66 -1.36 14.00
C TYR A 433 -7.02 -0.83 12.62
N HIS A 434 -6.04 -0.51 11.79
CA HIS A 434 -6.21 0.04 10.46
C HIS A 434 -5.41 -0.76 9.43
N TYR A 435 -5.70 -0.53 8.17
CA TYR A 435 -4.86 -1.01 7.07
C TYR A 435 -5.02 -0.13 5.85
N HIS A 436 -4.07 -0.25 4.95
CA HIS A 436 -4.05 0.48 3.69
C HIS A 436 -3.90 -0.47 2.52
N ALA A 437 -4.52 -0.11 1.40
CA ALA A 437 -4.33 -0.78 0.13
C ALA A 437 -3.64 0.15 -0.87
N LEU A 438 -2.55 -0.32 -1.45
CA LEU A 438 -1.86 0.32 -2.57
C LEU A 438 -2.42 -0.23 -3.87
N HIS A 439 -2.86 0.66 -4.73
CA HIS A 439 -3.38 0.31 -6.06
C HIS A 439 -2.33 0.50 -7.14
N ALA A 440 -2.45 -0.26 -8.22
CA ALA A 440 -1.55 -0.21 -9.36
C ALA A 440 -1.43 1.19 -10.00
N ASN A 441 -2.41 2.05 -9.85
CA ASN A 441 -2.38 3.43 -10.32
C ASN A 441 -1.67 4.41 -9.36
N GLY A 442 -0.99 3.90 -8.32
CA GLY A 442 -0.27 4.72 -7.34
C GLY A 442 -1.15 5.36 -6.27
N LYS A 443 -2.45 5.06 -6.23
CA LYS A 443 -3.35 5.53 -5.16
C LYS A 443 -3.26 4.62 -3.95
N ILE A 444 -3.45 5.19 -2.77
CA ILE A 444 -3.59 4.46 -1.51
C ILE A 444 -4.98 4.69 -0.97
N THR A 445 -5.66 3.63 -0.55
CA THR A 445 -6.94 3.70 0.16
C THR A 445 -6.78 3.19 1.58
N SER A 446 -7.51 3.79 2.52
CA SER A 446 -7.42 3.55 3.95
C SER A 446 -8.70 2.93 4.49
N TYR A 447 -8.56 2.07 5.51
CA TYR A 447 -9.63 1.28 6.12
C TYR A 447 -9.40 1.10 7.62
N GLY A 448 -10.48 1.03 8.41
CA GLY A 448 -10.44 0.61 9.81
C GLY A 448 -10.71 1.72 10.81
N THR A 449 -9.94 1.73 11.88
CA THR A 449 -10.16 2.56 13.07
C THR A 449 -8.87 3.23 13.50
N GLU A 450 -8.94 4.45 14.00
CA GLU A 450 -7.83 5.14 14.65
C GLU A 450 -7.94 5.01 16.15
N SER A 451 -7.04 4.26 16.76
CA SER A 451 -6.95 4.23 18.22
C SER A 451 -6.55 5.60 18.75
N GLN A 452 -7.27 6.08 19.76
CA GLN A 452 -7.03 7.38 20.41
C GLN A 452 -6.91 8.56 19.43
N ARG A 453 -7.50 8.46 18.24
CA ARG A 453 -7.45 9.48 17.17
C ARG A 453 -6.01 9.83 16.78
N CYS A 454 -5.16 8.82 16.69
CA CYS A 454 -3.74 9.01 16.42
C CYS A 454 -3.44 9.46 14.98
N GLY A 455 -4.44 9.48 14.09
CA GLY A 455 -4.26 9.86 12.69
C GLY A 455 -3.74 8.75 11.78
N SER A 456 -3.76 7.49 12.24
CA SER A 456 -3.18 6.36 11.49
C SER A 456 -3.87 6.07 10.16
N LEU A 457 -5.12 6.50 9.97
CA LEU A 457 -5.82 6.39 8.68
C LEU A 457 -5.33 7.41 7.64
N GLY A 458 -4.67 8.50 8.05
CA GLY A 458 -4.17 9.52 7.12
C GLY A 458 -5.28 10.32 6.43
N LEU A 459 -6.47 10.38 7.04
CA LEU A 459 -7.66 11.04 6.49
C LEU A 459 -7.95 12.42 7.10
N GLY A 460 -7.06 12.90 7.97
CA GLY A 460 -7.19 14.17 8.67
C GLY A 460 -7.74 14.02 10.09
N ASP A 461 -7.60 15.09 10.89
CA ASP A 461 -8.15 15.12 12.26
C ASP A 461 -9.68 15.07 12.21
N ILE A 462 -10.27 14.20 13.03
CA ILE A 462 -11.72 14.05 13.11
C ILE A 462 -12.43 15.35 13.57
N GLN A 463 -11.75 16.23 14.28
CA GLN A 463 -12.32 17.53 14.69
C GLN A 463 -12.31 18.56 13.57
N ALA A 464 -11.54 18.30 12.51
CA ALA A 464 -11.40 19.13 11.33
C ALA A 464 -11.79 18.36 10.06
N GLY A 465 -10.86 18.22 9.13
CA GLY A 465 -11.08 17.60 7.82
C GLY A 465 -11.51 16.12 7.83
N GLY A 466 -11.12 15.34 8.87
CA GLY A 466 -11.37 13.90 8.93
C GLY A 466 -12.86 13.53 8.98
N ARG A 467 -13.71 14.36 9.63
CA ARG A 467 -15.15 14.13 9.66
C ARG A 467 -15.79 14.20 8.26
N PHE A 468 -15.28 15.08 7.39
CA PHE A 468 -15.73 15.17 6.00
C PHE A 468 -15.27 13.97 5.15
N ARG A 469 -14.33 13.18 5.67
CA ARG A 469 -13.82 11.95 5.06
C ARG A 469 -14.48 10.68 5.62
N GLY A 470 -15.55 10.82 6.40
CA GLY A 470 -16.32 9.72 6.98
C GLY A 470 -15.80 9.20 8.32
N LEU A 471 -14.94 9.97 9.02
CA LEU A 471 -14.54 9.64 10.38
C LEU A 471 -15.59 10.13 11.39
N TYR A 472 -15.96 9.27 12.34
CA TYR A 472 -16.90 9.61 13.40
C TYR A 472 -16.48 9.02 14.76
N ARG A 473 -17.10 9.49 15.82
CA ARG A 473 -16.94 8.97 17.19
C ARG A 473 -18.20 8.28 17.64
N ARG A 474 -18.07 7.13 18.27
CA ARG A 474 -19.21 6.48 18.94
C ARG A 474 -19.69 7.24 20.17
N ASN A 475 -18.75 7.87 20.89
CA ASN A 475 -19.06 8.69 22.06
C ASN A 475 -18.38 10.07 21.91
N PRO A 476 -19.15 11.15 21.71
CA PRO A 476 -18.59 12.49 21.51
C PRO A 476 -17.86 13.05 22.74
N VAL A 477 -18.15 12.55 23.94
CA VAL A 477 -17.57 13.05 25.19
C VAL A 477 -16.21 12.40 25.50
N SER A 478 -15.97 11.18 25.02
CA SER A 478 -14.70 10.48 25.27
C SER A 478 -13.59 10.93 24.30
N ARG A 479 -12.36 10.94 24.78
CA ARG A 479 -11.16 11.06 23.92
C ARG A 479 -10.86 9.79 23.13
N GLY A 480 -11.87 8.93 22.96
CA GLY A 480 -11.72 7.59 22.40
C GLY A 480 -11.38 7.55 20.92
N ASP A 481 -11.55 6.36 20.36
CA ASP A 481 -11.17 6.05 18.99
C ASP A 481 -12.02 6.78 17.94
N ALA A 482 -11.45 6.98 16.75
CA ALA A 482 -12.18 7.41 15.57
C ALA A 482 -12.44 6.21 14.65
N TYR A 483 -13.64 6.12 14.11
CA TYR A 483 -14.12 5.02 13.27
C TYR A 483 -14.45 5.53 11.88
N MET A 484 -14.20 4.72 10.88
CA MET A 484 -14.78 4.95 9.55
C MET A 484 -16.26 4.55 9.58
N CYS A 485 -17.14 5.37 9.02
CA CYS A 485 -18.53 4.98 8.79
C CYS A 485 -18.61 3.82 7.77
N ASP A 486 -19.69 3.04 7.83
CA ASP A 486 -19.81 1.79 7.06
C ASP A 486 -19.59 1.98 5.55
N ILE A 487 -20.19 3.02 4.95
CA ILE A 487 -20.02 3.31 3.51
C ILE A 487 -18.57 3.71 3.21
N ALA A 488 -17.94 4.52 4.07
CA ALA A 488 -16.54 4.88 3.89
C ALA A 488 -15.62 3.66 3.96
N TYR A 489 -15.89 2.74 4.87
CA TYR A 489 -15.16 1.48 5.00
C TYR A 489 -15.36 0.58 3.76
N ARG A 490 -16.59 0.39 3.30
CA ARG A 490 -16.86 -0.47 2.14
C ARG A 490 -16.26 0.04 0.83
N ARG A 491 -16.16 1.35 0.66
CA ARG A 491 -15.62 2.00 -0.56
C ARG A 491 -14.15 2.34 -0.46
N GLY A 492 -13.58 2.37 0.73
CA GLY A 492 -12.26 2.91 1.02
C GLY A 492 -12.22 4.44 0.90
N ARG A 493 -11.25 5.06 1.50
CA ARG A 493 -10.98 6.50 1.34
C ARG A 493 -9.55 6.70 0.88
N GLN A 494 -9.39 7.43 -0.22
CA GLN A 494 -8.07 7.73 -0.76
C GLN A 494 -7.26 8.56 0.23
N VAL A 495 -6.05 8.15 0.51
CA VAL A 495 -5.06 8.94 1.27
C VAL A 495 -4.51 10.03 0.35
N TRP A 496 -4.52 11.28 0.79
CA TRP A 496 -4.05 12.43 0.02
C TRP A 496 -2.67 12.89 0.47
N PHE A 497 -1.80 13.08 -0.47
CA PHE A 497 -0.45 13.63 -0.26
C PHE A 497 -0.37 15.11 -0.63
N GLU A 498 -1.32 15.60 -1.39
CA GLU A 498 -1.37 16.96 -1.88
C GLU A 498 -1.74 17.94 -0.77
N PRO A 499 -0.89 18.95 -0.48
CA PRO A 499 -1.24 19.99 0.49
C PRO A 499 -2.52 20.73 0.11
N GLN A 500 -2.76 20.93 -1.18
CA GLN A 500 -3.91 21.67 -1.72
C GLN A 500 -5.24 21.04 -1.33
N ARG A 501 -5.35 19.71 -1.32
CA ARG A 501 -6.60 19.04 -0.89
C ARG A 501 -6.86 19.18 0.59
N LYS A 502 -5.81 19.20 1.39
CA LYS A 502 -5.92 19.51 2.82
C LYS A 502 -6.39 20.95 3.03
N ASP A 503 -5.79 21.90 2.30
CA ASP A 503 -6.16 23.32 2.37
C ASP A 503 -7.59 23.53 1.89
N TRP A 504 -8.02 22.84 0.84
CA TRP A 504 -9.39 22.87 0.35
C TRP A 504 -10.39 22.37 1.39
N LEU A 505 -10.11 21.26 2.10
CA LEU A 505 -10.98 20.80 3.18
C LEU A 505 -11.09 21.82 4.32
N GLN A 506 -9.99 22.47 4.69
CA GLN A 506 -9.99 23.51 5.72
C GLN A 506 -10.78 24.74 5.29
N TRP A 507 -10.61 25.16 4.05
CA TRP A 507 -11.37 26.26 3.47
C TRP A 507 -12.87 25.93 3.41
N LEU A 508 -13.24 24.74 2.94
CA LEU A 508 -14.63 24.29 2.90
C LEU A 508 -15.25 24.26 4.31
N GLU A 509 -14.51 23.80 5.32
CA GLU A 509 -14.95 23.81 6.70
C GLU A 509 -15.22 25.23 7.20
N GLN A 510 -14.32 26.18 6.93
CA GLN A 510 -14.50 27.58 7.30
C GLN A 510 -15.70 28.19 6.60
N ARG A 511 -15.87 27.95 5.31
CA ARG A 511 -17.00 28.47 4.53
C ARG A 511 -18.34 27.91 5.03
N LEU A 512 -18.41 26.61 5.32
CA LEU A 512 -19.63 25.98 5.88
C LEU A 512 -19.98 26.50 7.29
N GLN A 513 -19.01 27.01 8.05
CA GLN A 513 -19.23 27.66 9.33
C GLN A 513 -19.67 29.12 9.19
N GLN A 514 -19.17 29.83 8.20
CA GLN A 514 -19.46 31.26 7.97
C GLN A 514 -20.79 31.46 7.25
N LEU A 515 -21.11 30.60 6.31
CA LEU A 515 -22.39 30.60 5.63
C LEU A 515 -23.37 29.85 6.55
N ASP A 516 -24.41 30.49 6.98
CA ASP A 516 -25.58 29.87 7.61
C ASP A 516 -26.32 28.97 6.61
N VAL A 517 -25.53 28.19 5.85
CA VAL A 517 -26.02 27.28 4.80
C VAL A 517 -26.75 26.16 5.48
N LYS A 518 -28.05 26.25 5.48
CA LYS A 518 -28.95 25.21 5.91
C LYS A 518 -29.25 24.32 4.70
N VAL A 519 -28.77 23.12 4.73
CA VAL A 519 -29.20 22.05 3.83
C VAL A 519 -30.42 21.40 4.51
N ASP A 520 -31.58 21.51 3.92
CA ASP A 520 -32.85 21.06 4.50
C ASP A 520 -33.11 21.61 5.93
N GLY A 521 -32.76 22.89 6.16
CA GLY A 521 -32.93 23.53 7.45
C GLY A 521 -31.91 23.13 8.51
N ARG A 522 -30.97 22.23 8.22
CA ARG A 522 -29.87 21.80 9.10
C ARG A 522 -28.54 22.41 8.67
N THR A 523 -27.73 22.77 9.64
CA THR A 523 -26.33 23.18 9.40
C THR A 523 -25.47 21.97 9.05
N ALA A 524 -24.36 22.18 8.32
CA ALA A 524 -23.38 21.12 8.05
C ALA A 524 -22.90 20.41 9.34
N GLN A 525 -22.84 21.16 10.44
CA GLN A 525 -22.48 20.62 11.75
C GLN A 525 -23.54 19.66 12.30
N GLU A 526 -24.82 19.97 12.13
CA GLU A 526 -25.94 19.09 12.53
C GLU A 526 -25.98 17.83 11.68
N ILE A 527 -25.69 17.91 10.36
CA ILE A 527 -25.60 16.77 9.48
C ILE A 527 -24.45 15.86 9.92
N LEU A 528 -23.29 16.44 10.25
CA LEU A 528 -22.12 15.68 10.70
C LEU A 528 -22.28 15.10 12.12
N GLN A 529 -23.23 15.59 12.90
CA GLN A 529 -23.65 15.02 14.18
C GLN A 529 -24.76 13.97 14.01
N GLY A 530 -25.30 13.84 12.82
CA GLY A 530 -26.34 12.87 12.46
C GLY A 530 -25.83 11.43 12.42
N GLY A 531 -26.66 10.51 11.96
CA GLY A 531 -26.34 9.10 11.85
C GLY A 531 -25.20 8.82 10.86
N SER A 532 -24.60 7.62 10.97
CA SER A 532 -23.46 7.21 10.14
C SER A 532 -23.75 7.26 8.63
N ASN A 533 -24.99 7.06 8.22
CA ASN A 533 -25.40 7.13 6.81
C ASN A 533 -25.37 8.56 6.26
N GLU A 534 -25.82 9.54 7.05
CA GLU A 534 -25.81 10.96 6.68
C GLU A 534 -24.37 11.48 6.56
N GLN A 535 -23.53 11.12 7.53
CA GLN A 535 -22.10 11.46 7.49
C GLN A 535 -21.40 10.82 6.28
N ALA A 536 -21.77 9.59 5.95
CA ALA A 536 -21.23 8.89 4.80
C ALA A 536 -21.62 9.55 3.48
N ALA A 537 -22.88 9.92 3.31
CA ALA A 537 -23.37 10.61 2.12
C ALA A 537 -22.68 11.98 1.94
N PHE A 538 -22.51 12.72 3.03
CA PHE A 538 -21.81 14.00 3.01
C PHE A 538 -20.32 13.84 2.66
N SER A 539 -19.64 12.84 3.24
CA SER A 539 -18.25 12.52 2.91
C SER A 539 -18.08 12.15 1.44
N GLU A 540 -19.03 11.40 0.89
CA GLU A 540 -19.00 11.01 -0.53
C GLU A 540 -19.18 12.24 -1.44
N TRP A 541 -20.11 13.12 -1.11
CA TRP A 541 -20.33 14.37 -1.85
C TRP A 541 -19.06 15.23 -1.85
N ILE A 542 -18.41 15.42 -0.70
CA ILE A 542 -17.16 16.19 -0.59
C ILE A 542 -16.04 15.60 -1.46
N GLU A 543 -15.91 14.28 -1.53
CA GLU A 543 -14.89 13.65 -2.38
C GLU A 543 -15.20 13.85 -3.87
N GLN A 544 -16.45 13.90 -4.24
CA GLN A 544 -16.86 14.20 -5.62
C GLN A 544 -16.56 15.64 -5.99
N GLU A 545 -16.93 16.60 -5.12
CA GLU A 545 -16.59 18.01 -5.30
C GLU A 545 -15.07 18.20 -5.42
N GLY A 546 -14.28 17.57 -4.55
CA GLY A 546 -12.82 17.60 -4.65
C GLY A 546 -12.28 17.10 -5.99
N LYS A 547 -12.92 16.11 -6.62
CA LYS A 547 -12.56 15.65 -7.97
C LYS A 547 -12.92 16.67 -9.06
N HIS A 548 -14.00 17.40 -8.90
CA HIS A 548 -14.37 18.49 -9.83
C HIS A 548 -13.38 19.63 -9.76
N TRP A 549 -12.90 19.98 -8.62
CA TRP A 549 -11.92 21.03 -8.39
C TRP A 549 -10.56 20.73 -9.05
N ASP A 550 -10.17 19.48 -9.19
CA ASP A 550 -8.95 19.08 -9.93
C ASP A 550 -8.99 19.44 -11.41
N LYS A 551 -10.16 19.69 -11.98
CA LYS A 551 -10.34 19.89 -13.41
C LYS A 551 -10.22 21.36 -13.85
N GLY A 552 -10.18 22.31 -12.89
CA GLY A 552 -10.10 23.74 -13.13
C GLY A 552 -11.39 24.38 -13.66
N PRO A 553 -11.55 25.70 -13.51
CA PRO A 553 -12.76 26.42 -13.94
C PRO A 553 -12.96 26.43 -15.47
N ALA A 554 -11.95 26.06 -16.27
CA ALA A 554 -12.01 26.03 -17.72
C ALA A 554 -12.62 24.76 -18.33
N ALA A 555 -13.03 23.79 -17.50
CA ALA A 555 -13.66 22.57 -17.98
C ALA A 555 -15.17 22.77 -18.17
N THR A 556 -15.57 23.47 -19.23
CA THR A 556 -16.97 23.44 -19.67
C THR A 556 -17.35 22.02 -20.08
N PRO A 557 -18.60 21.59 -19.87
CA PRO A 557 -19.07 20.23 -20.18
C PRO A 557 -18.72 19.75 -21.60
N ASP A 558 -18.75 20.64 -22.58
CA ASP A 558 -18.46 20.32 -23.99
C ASP A 558 -16.98 19.99 -24.26
N ARG A 559 -16.05 20.59 -23.52
CA ARG A 559 -14.61 20.26 -23.62
C ARG A 559 -14.27 18.95 -22.90
N LEU A 560 -15.04 18.55 -21.88
CA LEU A 560 -14.87 17.27 -21.19
C LEU A 560 -15.25 16.08 -22.06
N VAL A 561 -16.26 16.23 -22.94
CA VAL A 561 -16.69 15.19 -23.89
C VAL A 561 -15.60 14.99 -24.97
N GLN A 562 -14.99 16.06 -25.48
CA GLN A 562 -13.89 15.95 -26.44
C GLN A 562 -12.62 15.36 -25.83
N LYS A 563 -12.18 15.80 -24.63
CA LYS A 563 -11.02 15.22 -23.95
C LYS A 563 -11.22 13.78 -23.52
N ASN A 564 -12.42 13.39 -23.15
CA ASN A 564 -12.72 11.97 -22.80
C ASN A 564 -12.74 11.07 -24.05
N SER A 565 -13.05 11.59 -25.24
CA SER A 565 -12.91 10.84 -26.50
C SER A 565 -11.45 10.69 -26.92
N GLU A 566 -10.60 11.69 -26.71
CA GLU A 566 -9.15 11.61 -26.92
C GLU A 566 -8.46 10.75 -25.84
N ALA A 567 -8.90 10.83 -24.58
CA ALA A 567 -8.39 9.98 -23.49
C ALA A 567 -8.79 8.49 -23.64
N LYS A 568 -9.90 8.18 -24.32
CA LYS A 568 -10.25 6.79 -24.65
C LYS A 568 -9.40 6.20 -25.77
N GLN A 569 -8.77 7.03 -26.61
CA GLN A 569 -7.81 6.54 -27.61
C GLN A 569 -6.39 6.35 -27.04
N SER A 570 -6.07 6.89 -25.86
CA SER A 570 -4.77 6.74 -25.21
C SER A 570 -4.83 5.82 -23.98
N ALA A 571 -5.61 4.73 -24.05
CA ALA A 571 -5.65 3.70 -22.99
C ALA A 571 -4.29 3.01 -22.74
N GLY A 572 -3.18 3.59 -23.17
CA GLY A 572 -1.80 3.16 -22.98
C GLY A 572 -0.83 4.28 -22.65
N ASP A 573 -1.27 5.53 -22.51
CA ASP A 573 -0.35 6.62 -22.16
C ASP A 573 -0.14 6.71 -20.64
N TYR A 574 0.68 5.82 -20.11
CA TYR A 574 1.21 5.86 -18.74
C TYR A 574 2.31 6.92 -18.58
N SER A 575 2.50 7.82 -19.53
CA SER A 575 3.47 8.90 -19.48
C SER A 575 3.24 9.87 -18.31
N HIS A 576 2.05 9.82 -17.70
CA HIS A 576 1.66 10.66 -16.58
C HIS A 576 1.31 9.84 -15.33
N LEU A 577 2.34 9.50 -14.54
CA LEU A 577 2.13 8.96 -13.19
C LEU A 577 1.47 10.00 -12.25
N GLY A 578 1.15 11.21 -12.75
CA GLY A 578 0.62 12.31 -11.94
C GLY A 578 1.68 12.96 -11.05
N ALA A 579 1.27 13.99 -10.30
CA ALA A 579 2.14 14.69 -9.37
C ALA A 579 2.60 13.80 -8.22
N TYR A 580 1.70 12.93 -7.73
CA TYR A 580 1.95 12.01 -6.62
C TYR A 580 1.62 10.58 -7.06
N PHE A 581 2.62 9.71 -7.01
CA PHE A 581 2.46 8.30 -7.37
C PHE A 581 3.12 7.41 -6.32
N SER A 582 2.31 6.68 -5.54
CA SER A 582 2.83 5.79 -4.50
C SER A 582 3.37 4.50 -5.09
N ILE A 583 4.54 4.06 -4.62
CA ILE A 583 5.22 2.83 -5.03
C ILE A 583 5.29 1.79 -3.93
N ALA A 584 5.20 2.21 -2.66
CA ALA A 584 5.13 1.32 -1.51
C ALA A 584 4.26 1.91 -0.42
N ILE A 585 3.66 1.05 0.38
CA ILE A 585 2.88 1.35 1.57
C ILE A 585 3.32 0.43 2.71
N ALA A 586 3.44 0.97 3.91
CA ALA A 586 3.72 0.23 5.13
C ALA A 586 2.81 0.72 6.26
N ALA A 587 2.43 -0.19 7.15
CA ALA A 587 1.72 0.15 8.37
C ALA A 587 2.07 -0.88 9.45
N ALA A 588 2.17 -0.46 10.70
CA ALA A 588 2.23 -1.34 11.86
C ALA A 588 1.91 -0.53 13.13
N GLY A 589 1.51 -1.18 14.20
CA GLY A 589 1.11 -0.46 15.40
C GLY A 589 0.05 0.60 15.07
N TRP A 590 0.34 1.84 15.39
CA TRP A 590 -0.57 2.98 15.19
C TRP A 590 -0.03 4.03 14.22
N HIS A 591 0.85 3.63 13.31
CA HIS A 591 1.42 4.54 12.30
C HIS A 591 1.55 3.86 10.94
N SER A 592 1.79 4.67 9.94
CA SER A 592 1.90 4.24 8.55
C SER A 592 2.92 5.09 7.81
N GLY A 593 3.42 4.56 6.71
CA GLY A 593 4.34 5.26 5.82
C GLY A 593 4.13 4.85 4.36
N ALA A 594 4.50 5.73 3.44
CA ALA A 594 4.46 5.47 2.01
C ALA A 594 5.69 6.04 1.30
N LEU A 595 6.18 5.31 0.30
CA LEU A 595 7.13 5.85 -0.67
C LEU A 595 6.34 6.39 -1.86
N VAL A 596 6.56 7.66 -2.18
CA VAL A 596 5.80 8.39 -3.18
C VAL A 596 6.76 9.05 -4.16
N LEU A 597 6.52 8.88 -5.45
CA LEU A 597 7.18 9.66 -6.49
C LEU A 597 6.47 10.99 -6.58
N VAL A 598 7.17 12.08 -6.27
CA VAL A 598 6.62 13.43 -6.28
C VAL A 598 7.24 14.21 -7.44
N ASP A 599 6.39 14.65 -8.36
CA ASP A 599 6.76 15.61 -9.39
C ASP A 599 6.43 17.01 -8.86
N GLU A 600 7.46 17.70 -8.34
CA GLU A 600 7.28 19.03 -7.74
C GLU A 600 6.78 20.07 -8.73
N GLU A 601 7.16 19.97 -10.00
CA GLU A 601 6.71 20.89 -11.03
C GLU A 601 5.22 20.70 -11.31
N GLN A 602 4.77 19.46 -11.47
CA GLN A 602 3.36 19.13 -11.65
C GLN A 602 2.53 19.49 -10.41
N ALA A 603 3.03 19.15 -9.21
CA ALA A 603 2.37 19.50 -7.95
C ALA A 603 2.21 21.02 -7.78
N HIS A 604 3.21 21.79 -8.22
CA HIS A 604 3.13 23.27 -8.19
C HIS A 604 2.13 23.82 -9.20
N LYS A 605 2.03 23.25 -10.39
CA LYS A 605 1.02 23.61 -11.39
C LYS A 605 -0.39 23.31 -10.88
N ASP A 606 -0.57 22.14 -10.27
CA ASP A 606 -1.85 21.75 -9.66
C ASP A 606 -2.21 22.70 -8.50
N GLY A 607 -1.21 23.11 -7.70
CA GLY A 607 -1.38 24.08 -6.62
C GLY A 607 -1.73 25.48 -7.08
N SER A 608 -1.16 25.95 -8.19
CA SER A 608 -1.50 27.25 -8.76
C SER A 608 -2.94 27.29 -9.29
N LEU A 609 -3.42 26.20 -9.84
CA LEU A 609 -4.83 26.05 -10.23
C LEU A 609 -5.77 26.15 -9.02
N TRP A 610 -5.43 25.51 -7.93
CA TRP A 610 -6.19 25.58 -6.68
C TRP A 610 -6.29 27.01 -6.12
N VAL A 611 -5.16 27.73 -6.09
CA VAL A 611 -5.15 29.14 -5.63
C VAL A 611 -6.02 30.03 -6.52
N ALA A 612 -5.95 29.85 -7.84
CA ALA A 612 -6.77 30.60 -8.77
C ALA A 612 -8.28 30.34 -8.57
N MET A 613 -8.66 29.11 -8.29
CA MET A 613 -10.05 28.76 -7.96
C MET A 613 -10.53 29.42 -6.68
N LYS A 614 -9.71 29.40 -5.61
CA LYS A 614 -10.03 30.07 -4.35
C LYS A 614 -10.27 31.58 -4.56
N GLN A 615 -9.43 32.24 -5.35
CA GLN A 615 -9.55 33.66 -5.62
C GLN A 615 -10.82 33.99 -6.39
N HIS A 616 -11.21 33.17 -7.36
CA HIS A 616 -12.42 33.38 -8.14
C HIS A 616 -13.69 33.23 -7.30
N ASP A 617 -13.72 32.28 -6.37
CA ASP A 617 -14.86 32.11 -5.45
C ASP A 617 -14.97 33.24 -4.43
N ASP A 618 -13.85 33.84 -4.01
CA ASP A 618 -13.83 34.97 -3.06
C ASP A 618 -14.21 36.31 -3.72
N ASP A 619 -13.94 36.45 -5.03
CA ASP A 619 -14.28 37.67 -5.81
C ASP A 619 -15.77 37.68 -6.27
N ASP A 620 -16.41 36.52 -6.42
CA ASP A 620 -17.82 36.41 -6.84
C ASP A 620 -18.81 36.64 -5.66
N ASP A 621 -18.34 36.73 -4.43
CA ASP A 621 -19.21 36.91 -3.24
C ASP A 621 -19.73 38.35 -3.03
N ASP A 622 -19.31 39.32 -3.88
CA ASP A 622 -19.79 40.74 -3.77
C ASP A 622 -21.11 41.02 -4.50
N ASP A 623 -21.66 40.07 -5.27
CA ASP A 623 -22.95 40.27 -5.92
C ASP A 623 -23.77 38.97 -5.99
N ASP A 624 -24.87 38.98 -5.31
CA ASP A 624 -25.97 38.01 -5.29
C ASP A 624 -25.80 36.78 -4.39
N SER A 625 -26.54 36.85 -3.27
CA SER A 625 -26.92 35.82 -2.32
C SER A 625 -27.65 34.58 -2.89
N LYS A 626 -27.19 34.08 -4.06
CA LYS A 626 -27.59 32.78 -4.59
C LYS A 626 -26.58 31.74 -4.17
N SER A 627 -26.70 31.28 -2.90
CA SER A 627 -26.15 29.99 -2.50
C SER A 627 -26.45 28.97 -3.61
N ARG A 628 -25.40 28.46 -4.29
CA ARG A 628 -25.57 27.26 -5.13
C ARG A 628 -26.10 26.17 -4.20
N PRO A 629 -27.31 25.66 -4.39
CA PRO A 629 -27.82 24.58 -3.55
C PRO A 629 -26.83 23.42 -3.68
N MET A 630 -26.44 22.84 -2.55
CA MET A 630 -25.77 21.56 -2.59
C MET A 630 -26.60 20.61 -3.46
N PRO A 631 -26.03 19.96 -4.48
CA PRO A 631 -26.82 19.09 -5.35
C PRO A 631 -27.55 18.07 -4.49
N GLY A 632 -28.83 18.27 -4.28
CA GLY A 632 -29.87 17.40 -3.68
C GLY A 632 -29.44 16.32 -2.67
N ALA A 633 -28.20 16.37 -2.10
CA ALA A 633 -27.63 15.31 -1.29
C ALA A 633 -28.42 15.03 -0.03
N PHE A 634 -29.27 15.99 0.40
CA PHE A 634 -29.93 15.93 1.69
C PHE A 634 -31.37 16.44 1.67
N GLN A 635 -32.04 16.36 0.51
CA GLN A 635 -33.46 16.61 0.48
C GLN A 635 -34.18 15.41 1.13
N ASN A 636 -34.32 15.48 2.46
CA ASN A 636 -35.29 14.69 3.18
C ASN A 636 -36.69 15.29 2.91
N HIS A 637 -37.25 15.00 1.76
CA HIS A 637 -38.67 15.21 1.59
C HIS A 637 -39.39 14.17 2.45
N HIS A 638 -39.95 14.62 3.57
CA HIS A 638 -41.02 13.92 4.27
C HIS A 638 -42.34 13.93 3.47
N SER A 639 -42.28 14.22 2.18
CA SER A 639 -43.32 13.97 1.22
C SER A 639 -43.01 12.66 0.52
N ASN A 640 -44.01 11.86 0.20
CA ASN A 640 -43.94 10.51 -0.35
C ASN A 640 -43.14 10.30 -1.66
N ASP A 641 -42.34 11.30 -2.08
CA ASP A 641 -41.49 11.25 -3.26
C ASP A 641 -40.02 11.18 -2.82
N GLU A 642 -39.56 9.99 -2.43
CA GLU A 642 -38.14 9.75 -2.16
C GLU A 642 -37.38 9.74 -3.51
N GLU A 643 -36.68 10.84 -3.83
CA GLU A 643 -35.79 10.94 -4.97
C GLU A 643 -34.50 10.15 -4.69
N TYR A 644 -34.18 9.17 -5.56
CA TYR A 644 -32.98 8.36 -5.40
C TYR A 644 -31.72 9.13 -5.80
N VAL A 645 -30.63 8.86 -5.08
CA VAL A 645 -29.32 9.42 -5.35
C VAL A 645 -28.87 9.22 -6.79
N TRP A 646 -29.24 8.12 -7.43
CA TRP A 646 -28.90 7.82 -8.81
C TRP A 646 -29.81 8.48 -9.87
N THR A 647 -30.93 9.10 -9.47
CA THR A 647 -31.76 9.87 -10.41
C THR A 647 -31.25 11.28 -10.63
N ARG A 648 -30.19 11.70 -9.92
CA ARG A 648 -29.61 13.03 -9.99
C ARG A 648 -28.71 13.18 -11.20
N ASP A 649 -28.76 14.33 -11.82
CA ASP A 649 -27.82 14.71 -12.88
C ASP A 649 -26.37 14.59 -12.36
N GLY A 650 -25.54 13.84 -13.09
CA GLY A 650 -24.14 13.61 -12.74
C GLY A 650 -23.82 12.28 -12.06
N PHE A 651 -24.81 11.48 -11.63
CA PHE A 651 -24.54 10.11 -11.21
C PHE A 651 -24.29 9.19 -12.41
N PRO A 652 -23.30 8.29 -12.34
CA PRO A 652 -23.07 7.36 -13.42
C PRO A 652 -24.27 6.42 -13.57
N LYS A 653 -24.91 6.46 -14.72
CA LYS A 653 -25.94 5.50 -15.10
C LYS A 653 -25.32 4.12 -15.25
N VAL A 654 -25.91 3.11 -14.63
CA VAL A 654 -25.49 1.72 -14.76
C VAL A 654 -26.24 1.09 -15.92
N ARG A 655 -25.51 0.61 -16.91
CA ARG A 655 -26.10 -0.12 -18.04
C ARG A 655 -26.05 -1.61 -17.75
N LEU A 656 -27.22 -2.25 -17.69
CA LEU A 656 -27.35 -3.68 -17.48
C LEU A 656 -26.97 -4.48 -18.77
N PRO A 657 -26.65 -5.78 -18.65
CA PRO A 657 -26.31 -6.62 -19.81
C PRO A 657 -27.40 -6.67 -20.89
N ASN A 658 -28.68 -6.49 -20.52
CA ASN A 658 -29.80 -6.39 -21.44
C ASN A 658 -29.96 -5.04 -22.15
N GLY A 659 -29.02 -4.09 -21.93
CA GLY A 659 -29.01 -2.76 -22.53
C GLY A 659 -29.84 -1.70 -21.79
N VAL A 660 -30.52 -2.06 -20.71
CA VAL A 660 -31.30 -1.12 -19.88
C VAL A 660 -30.37 -0.27 -19.04
N GLU A 661 -30.58 1.04 -19.04
CA GLU A 661 -29.88 1.97 -18.15
C GLU A 661 -30.68 2.18 -16.87
N LEU A 662 -30.00 2.16 -15.72
CA LEU A 662 -30.58 2.48 -14.43
C LEU A 662 -30.03 3.86 -13.93
N PRO A 663 -30.93 4.77 -13.54
CA PRO A 663 -32.39 4.70 -13.59
C PRO A 663 -32.89 4.77 -15.04
N GLY A 664 -33.95 4.04 -15.37
CA GLY A 664 -34.58 4.10 -16.67
C GLY A 664 -35.22 5.48 -16.95
N GLU A 665 -35.50 5.78 -18.24
CA GLU A 665 -36.34 6.90 -18.62
C GLU A 665 -37.79 6.58 -18.19
N GLY A 666 -38.26 7.27 -17.15
CA GLY A 666 -39.60 7.11 -16.62
C GLY A 666 -39.69 7.60 -15.17
N GLU A 667 -40.92 7.58 -14.61
CA GLU A 667 -41.13 7.98 -13.23
C GLU A 667 -40.29 7.11 -12.28
N ALA A 668 -39.40 7.76 -11.50
CA ALA A 668 -38.58 7.10 -10.48
C ALA A 668 -39.49 6.42 -9.46
N ARG A 669 -39.48 5.09 -9.39
CA ARG A 669 -40.22 4.36 -8.38
C ARG A 669 -39.47 4.41 -7.06
N PRO A 670 -40.14 4.65 -5.92
CA PRO A 670 -39.51 4.58 -4.61
C PRO A 670 -38.81 3.25 -4.39
N TRP A 671 -37.55 3.29 -3.92
CA TRP A 671 -36.76 2.06 -3.66
C TRP A 671 -37.48 1.06 -2.75
N ARG A 672 -38.34 1.55 -1.84
CA ARG A 672 -39.14 0.70 -0.96
C ARG A 672 -40.27 -0.01 -1.68
N ASP A 673 -40.79 0.59 -2.76
CA ASP A 673 -41.91 0.06 -3.53
C ASP A 673 -41.49 -0.61 -4.85
N GLY A 674 -40.22 -0.46 -5.20
CA GLY A 674 -39.70 -0.84 -6.51
C GLY A 674 -38.29 -1.39 -6.50
N MET A 675 -37.92 -2.25 -5.54
CA MET A 675 -36.76 -3.11 -5.79
C MET A 675 -36.93 -3.77 -7.15
N PRO A 676 -36.04 -3.53 -8.14
CA PRO A 676 -36.14 -4.21 -9.40
C PRO A 676 -36.11 -5.72 -9.14
N THR A 677 -37.06 -6.44 -9.63
CA THR A 677 -37.05 -7.91 -9.57
C THR A 677 -35.94 -8.45 -10.46
N MET A 678 -35.49 -9.67 -10.22
CA MET A 678 -34.52 -10.33 -11.11
C MET A 678 -34.96 -10.28 -12.57
N ARG A 679 -36.24 -10.35 -12.82
CA ARG A 679 -36.88 -10.24 -14.15
C ARG A 679 -36.75 -8.83 -14.73
N ASP A 680 -36.91 -7.76 -13.89
CA ASP A 680 -36.73 -6.37 -14.33
C ASP A 680 -35.26 -6.09 -14.66
N LEU A 681 -34.34 -6.80 -14.02
CA LEU A 681 -32.91 -6.75 -14.27
C LEU A 681 -32.47 -7.65 -15.46
N GLY A 682 -33.36 -8.45 -16.02
CA GLY A 682 -33.02 -9.39 -17.09
C GLY A 682 -32.05 -10.50 -16.66
N LEU A 683 -32.12 -10.88 -15.38
CA LEU A 683 -31.26 -11.90 -14.75
C LEU A 683 -32.00 -13.22 -14.49
N GLU A 684 -33.29 -13.33 -14.90
CA GLU A 684 -34.08 -14.59 -14.97
C GLU A 684 -34.03 -15.17 -16.37
#